data_1253229361c7792c413ff2f757559ea4
#
_entry.id   1253229361c7792c413ff2f757559ea4
#
_cell.length_a   1.000
_cell.length_b   1.000
_cell.length_c   1.000
_cell.angle_alpha   90.00
_cell.angle_beta   90.00
_cell.angle_gamma   90.00
#
_symmetry.space_group_name_H-M   'P 1'
#
loop_
_entity.id
_entity.type
_entity.pdbx_description
1 polymer ?
#
loop_
_entity_poly.entity_id
_entity_poly.type
_entity_poly.pdbx_seq_one_letter_code
_entity_poly.pdbx_strand_id
1 'polypeptide(L)'
;MPSLDSLKSLKTLDVGNKTYHYFSLPDAAKTLGELDRLPMSLKVLLENLLRWEDNQTVTGEDFKSLAAWLTERKSDREIQYRPARVLMQDFTGVPAVVDLAAMRAAVAKAGGDPQRINPLSPVDLVIDHSVMVDKFGDQQAFGENVDIEMQRNGERYAFLRWGQSAFDNFSVVPPGTGICHQVNLEYLGRTVWTKEEDGRTYAFPDTLVGTDSHTTMINGLGVLGWGVGGIEAEAAMLGQPVSMLIPEVIGFKLTGKLKEGITATDLVLTVTQMLRKKGVVGKFVEFYGDGLADLPLADRATIANMAPEYGATCGFFPVDDVTLEYLRLSGRPDETVALVEAYTKAQGLWRLPGQEPVFTDALELDMGSVVASLAGPKRPQDRVALPDVSQAFDDFLGLALKPSKHDESRLESEGGGGVAVGNAEQVGEAEYEYEGNRYRLKNGAVVIAAITSCTNTSNPSVMMAAGLLAKKAVEKGLQRKPWVKSSLAPGSKVVTDYYKAAGLTEYLDKLGFDLVGYGCTTCIGNSGPLRDPIEKAIQQSDLTVASVLSGNRNFEGRVHPLVKTNWLASPPLVVAYALAGSVRVDLSTEPLGEGSDGKPVYLRDIWPTQKEIADAVLNVSTGMFHKEYAEVFAGDAQWQAIEVPQAATYVWQDDSTYIQHPPFFDDVAGPLPVIADVQKARVLAILGDSVTTDHISPAGNIKADSPAGRYLRSKGVEPKDFNSYGSRRGNHEVMMRGTFANIRIRNEMLGNEEGGYTLHVPTDEKLPIYDAAMRYQQEGTPLVVIAGQEYGTGSSRDWAAKGTNLLGVKAVIAESFERIHRSNLVGMGVLPLQFKNGQSRKTLELTGKEVLNITGLTGATLQPGMSLTLQITRENGKQENVEVLCRIDTLNEVEYFKAGGILHYVLRQLIAS
;
A
#
# COMPACT_ATOMS: atom_id res chain seq x y z
N MET A 1 18.25 24.69 10.67
CA MET A 1 17.07 24.88 9.82
C MET A 1 17.11 26.29 9.28
N PRO A 2 17.18 26.49 7.98
CA PRO A 2 17.45 27.82 7.42
C PRO A 2 16.17 28.63 7.16
N SER A 3 15.18 28.60 8.06
CA SER A 3 13.99 29.44 7.90
C SER A 3 14.34 30.93 8.04
N LEU A 4 13.77 31.75 7.15
CA LEU A 4 13.85 33.21 7.24
C LEU A 4 13.07 33.76 8.44
N ASP A 5 12.14 32.98 8.98
CA ASP A 5 11.28 33.33 10.10
C ASP A 5 10.65 34.73 9.97
N SER A 6 10.08 35.01 8.80
CA SER A 6 9.50 36.33 8.49
C SER A 6 8.38 36.74 9.46
N LEU A 7 7.69 35.76 10.05
CA LEU A 7 6.64 35.96 11.02
C LEU A 7 7.14 36.02 12.47
N LYS A 8 8.47 35.90 12.71
CA LYS A 8 9.09 35.87 14.04
C LYS A 8 8.43 34.84 14.99
N SER A 9 8.16 33.67 14.42
CA SER A 9 7.50 32.56 15.10
C SER A 9 8.45 31.65 15.86
N LEU A 10 9.76 31.74 15.64
CA LEU A 10 10.77 30.94 16.36
C LEU A 10 10.78 31.28 17.85
N LYS A 11 10.51 30.27 18.69
CA LYS A 11 10.42 30.35 20.15
C LYS A 11 11.19 29.23 20.82
N THR A 12 11.27 29.32 22.15
CA THR A 12 11.81 28.26 23.02
C THR A 12 10.71 27.66 23.87
N LEU A 13 10.85 26.36 24.15
CA LEU A 13 9.99 25.57 25.02
C LEU A 13 10.86 24.79 25.99
N ASP A 14 10.72 25.03 27.27
CA ASP A 14 11.43 24.32 28.31
C ASP A 14 10.61 23.10 28.76
N VAL A 15 11.21 21.89 28.66
CA VAL A 15 10.62 20.64 29.10
C VAL A 15 11.64 19.89 29.96
N GLY A 16 11.32 19.72 31.24
CA GLY A 16 12.27 19.17 32.22
C GLY A 16 13.51 20.05 32.34
N ASN A 17 14.66 19.48 31.97
CA ASN A 17 15.97 20.17 32.01
C ASN A 17 16.49 20.55 30.61
N LYS A 18 15.67 20.44 29.56
CA LYS A 18 16.02 20.74 28.18
C LYS A 18 15.20 21.90 27.61
N THR A 19 15.86 22.72 26.82
CA THR A 19 15.24 23.80 26.05
C THR A 19 15.18 23.42 24.58
N TYR A 20 14.00 23.44 24.02
CA TYR A 20 13.74 23.16 22.61
C TYR A 20 13.39 24.45 21.87
N HIS A 21 13.83 24.54 20.61
CA HIS A 21 13.44 25.61 19.70
C HIS A 21 12.33 25.09 18.78
N TYR A 22 11.30 25.90 18.53
CA TYR A 22 10.18 25.51 17.67
C TYR A 22 9.53 26.72 16.99
N PHE A 23 8.86 26.50 15.87
CA PHE A 23 8.11 27.55 15.16
C PHE A 23 6.67 27.57 15.67
N SER A 24 6.35 28.61 16.43
CA SER A 24 5.10 28.74 17.18
C SER A 24 3.93 29.14 16.27
N LEU A 25 2.91 28.30 16.18
CA LEU A 25 1.65 28.59 15.49
C LEU A 25 0.87 29.74 16.17
N PRO A 26 0.77 29.82 17.51
CA PRO A 26 0.14 30.97 18.16
C PRO A 26 0.85 32.32 17.91
N ASP A 27 2.17 32.32 17.74
CA ASP A 27 2.89 33.54 17.38
C ASP A 27 2.67 33.91 15.90
N ALA A 28 2.67 32.93 14.99
CA ALA A 28 2.32 33.16 13.59
C ALA A 28 0.88 33.71 13.44
N ALA A 29 -0.06 33.26 14.27
CA ALA A 29 -1.44 33.71 14.28
C ALA A 29 -1.57 35.23 14.56
N LYS A 30 -0.62 35.85 15.28
CA LYS A 30 -0.62 37.32 15.51
C LYS A 30 -0.56 38.13 14.21
N THR A 31 0.01 37.55 13.14
CA THR A 31 0.09 38.16 11.81
C THR A 31 -0.94 37.58 10.85
N LEU A 32 -1.20 36.26 10.93
CA LEU A 32 -2.08 35.55 9.99
C LEU A 32 -3.56 35.61 10.36
N GLY A 33 -3.92 36.01 11.60
CA GLY A 33 -5.27 35.95 12.15
C GLY A 33 -5.51 34.68 12.98
N GLU A 34 -6.73 34.49 13.43
CA GLU A 34 -7.12 33.36 14.30
C GLU A 34 -6.94 32.02 13.54
N LEU A 35 -6.17 31.10 14.13
CA LEU A 35 -5.89 29.76 13.59
C LEU A 35 -6.47 28.64 14.46
N ASP A 36 -7.14 28.97 15.57
CA ASP A 36 -7.59 27.98 16.56
C ASP A 36 -8.50 26.91 15.96
N ARG A 37 -9.36 27.30 15.03
CA ARG A 37 -10.32 26.42 14.36
C ARG A 37 -9.78 25.79 13.06
N LEU A 38 -8.52 26.03 12.70
CA LEU A 38 -7.91 25.34 11.59
C LEU A 38 -7.81 23.84 11.90
N PRO A 39 -8.11 22.91 10.97
CA PRO A 39 -7.91 21.49 11.18
C PRO A 39 -6.49 21.18 11.66
N MET A 40 -6.34 20.21 12.57
CA MET A 40 -5.04 19.88 13.18
C MET A 40 -4.03 19.45 12.08
N SER A 41 -4.49 18.70 11.08
CA SER A 41 -3.70 18.30 9.93
C SER A 41 -3.15 19.50 9.14
N LEU A 42 -3.94 20.58 8.98
CA LEU A 42 -3.49 21.81 8.32
C LEU A 42 -2.58 22.65 9.21
N LYS A 43 -2.75 22.59 10.53
CA LYS A 43 -1.80 23.21 11.47
C LYS A 43 -0.41 22.59 11.36
N VAL A 44 -0.36 21.25 11.22
CA VAL A 44 0.92 20.53 11.00
C VAL A 44 1.56 20.96 9.68
N LEU A 45 0.78 21.13 8.59
CA LEU A 45 1.30 21.65 7.32
C LEU A 45 1.80 23.09 7.46
N LEU A 46 1.09 23.95 8.18
CA LEU A 46 1.51 25.35 8.41
C LEU A 46 2.83 25.40 9.19
N GLU A 47 2.97 24.59 10.25
CA GLU A 47 4.26 24.51 10.99
C GLU A 47 5.38 24.08 10.09
N ASN A 48 5.15 23.07 9.23
CA ASN A 48 6.15 22.60 8.27
C ASN A 48 6.61 23.73 7.34
N LEU A 49 5.69 24.51 6.81
CA LEU A 49 6.02 25.63 5.93
C LEU A 49 6.79 26.74 6.68
N LEU A 50 6.37 27.12 7.90
CA LEU A 50 7.08 28.10 8.73
C LEU A 50 8.54 27.71 8.95
N ARG A 51 8.79 26.43 9.18
CA ARG A 51 10.12 25.86 9.43
C ARG A 51 11.01 25.85 8.18
N TRP A 52 10.41 25.80 6.99
CA TRP A 52 11.14 25.71 5.71
C TRP A 52 11.02 26.97 4.84
N GLU A 53 10.63 28.11 5.41
CA GLU A 53 10.54 29.38 4.68
C GLU A 53 11.93 29.78 4.12
N ASP A 54 12.01 29.87 2.79
CA ASP A 54 13.23 30.23 2.07
C ASP A 54 13.01 31.34 1.03
N ASN A 55 11.78 31.85 0.91
CA ASN A 55 11.31 32.81 -0.08
C ASN A 55 11.54 32.37 -1.55
N GLN A 56 11.69 31.07 -1.77
CA GLN A 56 11.82 30.42 -3.09
C GLN A 56 10.83 29.29 -3.24
N THR A 57 10.97 28.21 -2.44
CA THR A 57 10.06 27.07 -2.43
C THR A 57 8.92 27.28 -1.44
N VAL A 58 9.16 27.96 -0.34
CA VAL A 58 8.14 28.33 0.66
C VAL A 58 8.18 29.82 0.90
N THR A 59 7.06 30.49 0.74
CA THR A 59 6.90 31.95 0.77
C THR A 59 5.80 32.39 1.74
N GLY A 60 5.76 33.68 2.05
CA GLY A 60 4.69 34.28 2.87
C GLY A 60 3.27 34.09 2.31
N GLU A 61 3.15 33.92 0.98
CA GLU A 61 1.84 33.66 0.34
C GLU A 61 1.30 32.28 0.68
N ASP A 62 2.16 31.29 0.95
CA ASP A 62 1.75 29.94 1.36
C ASP A 62 1.08 29.97 2.73
N PHE A 63 1.63 30.76 3.67
CA PHE A 63 1.05 30.96 4.99
C PHE A 63 -0.31 31.66 4.93
N LYS A 64 -0.42 32.72 4.11
CA LYS A 64 -1.67 33.47 3.91
C LYS A 64 -2.75 32.58 3.29
N SER A 65 -2.40 31.72 2.34
CA SER A 65 -3.33 30.80 1.71
C SER A 65 -3.86 29.75 2.69
N LEU A 66 -3.03 29.25 3.60
CA LEU A 66 -3.47 28.37 4.69
C LEU A 66 -4.37 29.10 5.69
N ALA A 67 -4.09 30.34 6.02
CA ALA A 67 -4.97 31.12 6.90
C ALA A 67 -6.31 31.43 6.22
N ALA A 68 -6.32 31.79 4.93
CA ALA A 68 -7.52 32.06 4.14
C ALA A 68 -8.41 30.80 3.99
N TRP A 69 -7.85 29.61 4.10
CA TRP A 69 -8.56 28.35 4.02
C TRP A 69 -9.70 28.25 5.07
N LEU A 70 -9.54 28.85 6.25
CA LEU A 70 -10.60 28.89 7.25
C LEU A 70 -11.92 29.49 6.75
N THR A 71 -11.85 30.43 5.81
CA THR A 71 -13.01 31.05 5.18
C THR A 71 -13.44 30.33 3.92
N GLU A 72 -12.47 29.97 3.07
CA GLU A 72 -12.69 29.42 1.74
C GLU A 72 -12.95 27.91 1.78
N ARG A 73 -12.43 27.19 2.79
CA ARG A 73 -12.54 25.75 3.03
C ARG A 73 -11.96 24.87 1.88
N LYS A 74 -11.22 25.47 1.00
CA LYS A 74 -10.49 24.87 -0.11
C LYS A 74 -9.40 25.83 -0.56
N SER A 75 -8.44 25.34 -1.35
CA SER A 75 -7.44 26.19 -1.97
C SER A 75 -6.87 25.52 -3.20
N ASP A 76 -6.56 26.31 -4.22
CA ASP A 76 -5.85 25.87 -5.42
C ASP A 76 -4.34 26.20 -5.31
N ARG A 77 -3.88 26.63 -4.13
CA ARG A 77 -2.47 26.93 -3.88
C ARG A 77 -1.66 25.65 -3.73
N GLU A 78 -0.60 25.56 -4.51
CA GLU A 78 0.43 24.55 -4.36
C GLU A 78 1.40 24.92 -3.24
N ILE A 79 1.72 23.97 -2.37
CA ILE A 79 2.70 24.09 -1.28
C ILE A 79 3.78 23.03 -1.39
N GLN A 80 4.94 23.32 -0.81
CA GLN A 80 6.12 22.46 -0.83
C GLN A 80 6.37 21.88 0.56
N TYR A 81 5.83 20.68 0.80
CA TYR A 81 5.89 19.98 2.07
C TYR A 81 7.17 19.14 2.17
N ARG A 82 7.83 19.17 3.32
CA ARG A 82 9.02 18.34 3.60
C ARG A 82 8.77 17.43 4.80
N PRO A 83 8.62 16.11 4.61
CA PRO A 83 8.43 15.18 5.71
C PRO A 83 9.66 15.13 6.62
N ALA A 84 9.47 14.85 7.90
CA ALA A 84 10.54 14.69 8.87
C ALA A 84 11.39 13.44 8.58
N ARG A 85 10.76 12.39 8.03
CA ARG A 85 11.40 11.10 7.73
C ARG A 85 10.66 10.36 6.61
N VAL A 86 11.28 9.29 6.10
CA VAL A 86 10.74 8.40 5.07
C VAL A 86 10.69 6.98 5.61
N LEU A 87 9.58 6.27 5.38
CA LEU A 87 9.40 4.86 5.74
C LEU A 87 9.30 4.01 4.47
N MET A 88 10.05 2.93 4.41
CA MET A 88 10.04 2.02 3.27
C MET A 88 9.73 0.59 3.71
N GLN A 89 9.02 -0.16 2.88
CA GLN A 89 8.97 -1.61 2.94
C GLN A 89 9.93 -2.19 1.87
N ASP A 90 10.36 -3.45 2.01
CA ASP A 90 11.47 -3.99 1.21
C ASP A 90 11.18 -4.14 -0.29
N PHE A 91 9.93 -4.40 -0.72
CA PHE A 91 9.61 -4.53 -2.15
C PHE A 91 9.70 -3.22 -2.94
N THR A 92 9.56 -2.08 -2.28
CA THR A 92 9.74 -0.75 -2.89
C THR A 92 11.04 -0.09 -2.43
N GLY A 93 11.55 -0.46 -1.27
CA GLY A 93 12.81 0.05 -0.75
C GLY A 93 14.04 -0.52 -1.47
N VAL A 94 14.03 -1.80 -1.83
CA VAL A 94 15.16 -2.38 -2.61
C VAL A 94 15.40 -1.62 -3.91
N PRO A 95 14.41 -1.37 -4.80
CA PRO A 95 14.65 -0.56 -6.00
C PRO A 95 15.07 0.86 -5.69
N ALA A 96 14.60 1.47 -4.62
CA ALA A 96 15.04 2.81 -4.20
C ALA A 96 16.54 2.81 -3.82
N VAL A 97 16.98 1.84 -3.05
CA VAL A 97 18.41 1.69 -2.72
C VAL A 97 19.25 1.36 -3.96
N VAL A 98 18.70 0.59 -4.92
CA VAL A 98 19.34 0.34 -6.23
C VAL A 98 19.55 1.64 -7.00
N ASP A 99 18.56 2.52 -7.02
CA ASP A 99 18.68 3.83 -7.68
C ASP A 99 19.75 4.71 -6.98
N LEU A 100 19.76 4.77 -5.64
CA LEU A 100 20.82 5.48 -4.90
C LEU A 100 22.22 4.91 -5.19
N ALA A 101 22.35 3.58 -5.26
CA ALA A 101 23.62 2.94 -5.60
C ALA A 101 24.05 3.27 -7.03
N ALA A 102 23.12 3.31 -7.99
CA ALA A 102 23.38 3.71 -9.37
C ALA A 102 23.71 5.20 -9.49
N MET A 103 23.04 6.07 -8.71
CA MET A 103 23.39 7.49 -8.62
C MET A 103 24.82 7.69 -8.08
N ARG A 104 25.25 6.94 -7.06
CA ARG A 104 26.64 6.94 -6.58
C ARG A 104 27.64 6.53 -7.68
N ALA A 105 27.29 5.47 -8.41
CA ALA A 105 28.11 5.03 -9.55
C ALA A 105 28.21 6.11 -10.63
N ALA A 106 27.11 6.79 -10.95
CA ALA A 106 27.09 7.89 -11.94
C ALA A 106 27.91 9.09 -11.48
N VAL A 107 27.83 9.49 -10.19
CA VAL A 107 28.68 10.56 -9.62
C VAL A 107 30.16 10.19 -9.68
N ALA A 108 30.51 8.96 -9.28
CA ALA A 108 31.91 8.48 -9.36
C ALA A 108 32.44 8.47 -10.80
N LYS A 109 31.61 8.03 -11.76
CA LYS A 109 31.93 8.04 -13.21
C LYS A 109 32.16 9.47 -13.72
N ALA A 110 31.42 10.44 -13.19
CA ALA A 110 31.60 11.86 -13.50
C ALA A 110 32.80 12.51 -12.77
N GLY A 111 33.54 11.76 -11.95
CA GLY A 111 34.69 12.26 -11.18
C GLY A 111 34.32 13.00 -9.89
N GLY A 112 33.07 12.91 -9.44
CA GLY A 112 32.58 13.48 -8.18
C GLY A 112 32.72 12.51 -7.00
N ASP A 113 32.44 13.01 -5.80
CA ASP A 113 32.42 12.21 -4.57
C ASP A 113 31.08 11.44 -4.43
N PRO A 114 31.07 10.09 -4.47
CA PRO A 114 29.84 9.30 -4.31
C PRO A 114 29.15 9.52 -2.95
N GLN A 115 29.86 9.94 -1.91
CA GLN A 115 29.29 10.23 -0.59
C GLN A 115 28.29 11.41 -0.60
N ARG A 116 28.26 12.23 -1.66
CA ARG A 116 27.22 13.24 -1.84
C ARG A 116 25.82 12.67 -1.98
N ILE A 117 25.72 11.39 -2.40
CA ILE A 117 24.45 10.68 -2.49
C ILE A 117 24.20 9.97 -1.17
N ASN A 118 23.50 10.65 -0.28
CA ASN A 118 23.03 10.14 1.01
C ASN A 118 21.63 10.68 1.29
N PRO A 119 20.78 9.94 2.01
CA PRO A 119 19.53 10.47 2.53
C PRO A 119 19.75 11.71 3.40
N LEU A 120 19.11 12.83 3.04
CA LEU A 120 19.11 14.07 3.82
C LEU A 120 18.05 14.05 4.92
N SER A 121 17.02 13.25 4.76
CA SER A 121 16.02 12.92 5.79
C SER A 121 16.24 11.51 6.28
N PRO A 122 16.00 11.21 7.57
CA PRO A 122 16.07 9.85 8.08
C PRO A 122 15.17 8.87 7.31
N VAL A 123 15.70 7.70 7.00
CA VAL A 123 14.99 6.65 6.28
C VAL A 123 15.05 5.35 7.08
N ASP A 124 13.89 4.79 7.37
CA ASP A 124 13.76 3.45 7.95
C ASP A 124 13.17 2.52 6.90
N LEU A 125 13.87 1.42 6.58
CA LEU A 125 13.40 0.36 5.71
C LEU A 125 13.09 -0.87 6.54
N VAL A 126 11.87 -1.38 6.45
CA VAL A 126 11.44 -2.59 7.16
C VAL A 126 11.31 -3.74 6.17
N ILE A 127 11.99 -4.87 6.42
CA ILE A 127 11.87 -6.09 5.63
C ILE A 127 10.66 -6.87 6.15
N ASP A 128 9.53 -6.79 5.43
CA ASP A 128 8.26 -7.34 5.89
C ASP A 128 7.41 -7.99 4.77
N HIS A 129 7.81 -7.88 3.52
CA HIS A 129 7.09 -8.38 2.36
C HIS A 129 7.70 -9.63 1.73
N SER A 130 8.79 -10.16 2.27
CA SER A 130 9.54 -11.30 1.71
C SER A 130 9.10 -12.65 2.27
N VAL A 131 8.45 -12.67 3.43
CA VAL A 131 7.95 -13.89 4.07
C VAL A 131 6.78 -14.51 3.29
N MET A 132 6.86 -15.82 3.04
CA MET A 132 5.81 -16.60 2.39
C MET A 132 5.37 -17.77 3.30
N VAL A 133 4.08 -18.10 3.29
CA VAL A 133 3.52 -19.18 4.10
C VAL A 133 3.65 -20.52 3.34
N ASP A 134 4.88 -20.99 3.18
CA ASP A 134 5.17 -22.31 2.58
C ASP A 134 4.79 -23.45 3.54
N LYS A 135 5.07 -23.26 4.81
CA LYS A 135 4.82 -24.21 5.91
C LYS A 135 3.76 -23.66 6.86
N PHE A 136 2.86 -24.50 7.31
CA PHE A 136 1.75 -24.13 8.18
C PHE A 136 1.15 -25.34 8.91
N GLY A 137 0.45 -25.09 10.00
CA GLY A 137 -0.34 -26.07 10.74
C GLY A 137 0.48 -26.92 11.73
N ASP A 138 1.67 -26.47 12.07
CA ASP A 138 2.49 -27.01 13.15
C ASP A 138 3.45 -25.96 13.73
N GLN A 139 4.05 -26.26 14.89
CA GLN A 139 4.93 -25.33 15.62
C GLN A 139 6.30 -25.11 14.96
N GLN A 140 6.70 -25.90 13.97
CA GLN A 140 7.96 -25.79 13.26
C GLN A 140 7.85 -24.84 12.06
N ALA A 141 6.62 -24.57 11.62
CA ALA A 141 6.32 -23.79 10.43
C ALA A 141 7.03 -22.42 10.40
N PHE A 142 7.10 -21.72 11.53
CA PHE A 142 7.79 -20.42 11.60
C PHE A 142 9.29 -20.54 11.27
N GLY A 143 10.00 -21.46 11.94
CA GLY A 143 11.45 -21.66 11.70
C GLY A 143 11.73 -22.09 10.26
N GLU A 144 10.95 -23.04 9.73
CA GLU A 144 11.09 -23.48 8.34
C GLU A 144 10.82 -22.36 7.32
N ASN A 145 9.82 -21.52 7.55
CA ASN A 145 9.54 -20.37 6.67
C ASN A 145 10.65 -19.33 6.71
N VAL A 146 11.25 -19.06 7.89
CA VAL A 146 12.40 -18.14 8.03
C VAL A 146 13.60 -18.67 7.26
N ASP A 147 13.93 -19.96 7.39
CA ASP A 147 15.04 -20.56 6.65
C ASP A 147 14.83 -20.48 5.13
N ILE A 148 13.61 -20.74 4.66
CA ILE A 148 13.25 -20.63 3.25
C ILE A 148 13.34 -19.15 2.80
N GLU A 149 12.86 -18.20 3.59
CA GLU A 149 12.93 -16.77 3.31
C GLU A 149 14.37 -16.30 3.14
N MET A 150 15.24 -16.65 4.10
CA MET A 150 16.67 -16.31 4.06
C MET A 150 17.37 -16.92 2.84
N GLN A 151 17.09 -18.19 2.53
CA GLN A 151 17.64 -18.85 1.35
C GLN A 151 17.22 -18.17 0.05
N ARG A 152 15.92 -17.82 -0.09
CA ARG A 152 15.38 -17.20 -1.30
C ARG A 152 15.84 -15.77 -1.51
N ASN A 153 16.07 -15.02 -0.45
CA ASN A 153 16.28 -13.59 -0.50
C ASN A 153 17.69 -13.14 -0.07
N GLY A 154 18.60 -14.07 0.18
CA GLY A 154 19.94 -13.78 0.72
C GLY A 154 20.72 -12.72 -0.05
N GLU A 155 20.63 -12.73 -1.39
CA GLU A 155 21.27 -11.72 -2.25
C GLU A 155 20.67 -10.32 -2.04
N ARG A 156 19.33 -10.20 -1.94
CA ARG A 156 18.65 -8.92 -1.63
C ARG A 156 19.01 -8.44 -0.23
N TYR A 157 19.10 -9.35 0.72
CA TYR A 157 19.43 -9.02 2.10
C TYR A 157 20.88 -8.55 2.25
N ALA A 158 21.81 -9.17 1.54
CA ALA A 158 23.19 -8.70 1.47
C ALA A 158 23.26 -7.29 0.87
N PHE A 159 22.47 -6.99 -0.17
CA PHE A 159 22.39 -5.67 -0.76
C PHE A 159 21.84 -4.62 0.22
N LEU A 160 20.76 -4.92 0.93
CA LEU A 160 20.19 -4.00 1.92
C LEU A 160 21.13 -3.79 3.12
N ARG A 161 21.84 -4.84 3.55
CA ARG A 161 22.84 -4.73 4.60
C ARG A 161 24.05 -3.90 4.18
N TRP A 162 24.49 -4.01 2.90
CA TRP A 162 25.44 -3.07 2.33
C TRP A 162 24.90 -1.64 2.39
N GLY A 163 23.67 -1.40 1.96
CA GLY A 163 23.04 -0.08 1.99
C GLY A 163 23.03 0.52 3.41
N GLN A 164 22.68 -0.28 4.42
CA GLN A 164 22.71 0.14 5.82
C GLN A 164 24.13 0.58 6.29
N SER A 165 25.19 -0.03 5.75
CA SER A 165 26.57 0.34 6.08
C SER A 165 27.11 1.49 5.22
N ALA A 166 26.59 1.67 4.01
CA ALA A 166 27.12 2.61 3.02
C ALA A 166 26.44 3.98 3.06
N PHE A 167 25.18 4.06 3.47
CA PHE A 167 24.42 5.31 3.53
C PHE A 167 24.26 5.82 4.96
N ASP A 168 24.49 7.11 5.16
CA ASP A 168 24.12 7.81 6.38
C ASP A 168 22.59 8.03 6.41
N ASN A 169 22.00 8.15 7.61
CA ASN A 169 20.56 8.32 7.80
C ASN A 169 19.68 7.21 7.18
N PHE A 170 20.22 6.03 6.98
CA PHE A 170 19.51 4.88 6.44
C PHE A 170 19.60 3.69 7.40
N SER A 171 18.46 3.23 7.89
CA SER A 171 18.35 2.11 8.81
C SER A 171 17.52 0.99 8.19
N VAL A 172 17.91 -0.26 8.49
CA VAL A 172 17.16 -1.44 8.03
C VAL A 172 16.67 -2.22 9.24
N VAL A 173 15.37 -2.43 9.34
CA VAL A 173 14.75 -3.38 10.27
C VAL A 173 14.74 -4.75 9.61
N PRO A 174 15.45 -5.74 10.16
CA PRO A 174 15.66 -7.05 9.56
C PRO A 174 14.36 -7.87 9.41
N PRO A 175 14.38 -8.94 8.57
CA PRO A 175 13.23 -9.82 8.39
C PRO A 175 12.82 -10.50 9.71
N GLY A 176 11.57 -10.91 9.81
CA GLY A 176 11.04 -11.57 11.00
C GLY A 176 10.82 -10.64 12.21
N THR A 177 10.93 -9.32 12.06
CA THR A 177 10.66 -8.34 13.13
C THR A 177 9.20 -7.96 13.21
N GLY A 178 8.58 -7.64 12.10
CA GLY A 178 7.18 -7.23 12.01
C GLY A 178 6.86 -6.50 10.71
N ILE A 179 5.60 -6.06 10.58
CA ILE A 179 5.15 -5.27 9.42
C ILE A 179 5.48 -3.79 9.60
N CYS A 180 5.90 -3.11 8.53
CA CYS A 180 6.46 -1.76 8.59
C CYS A 180 5.57 -0.75 9.30
N HIS A 181 4.27 -0.72 9.03
CA HIS A 181 3.38 0.25 9.65
C HIS A 181 3.09 -0.04 11.13
N GLN A 182 3.14 -1.31 11.60
CA GLN A 182 3.00 -1.65 13.01
C GLN A 182 4.30 -1.38 13.77
N VAL A 183 5.46 -1.73 13.22
CA VAL A 183 6.78 -1.37 13.77
C VAL A 183 6.91 0.16 13.88
N ASN A 184 6.39 0.88 12.88
CA ASN A 184 6.35 2.34 12.92
C ASN A 184 5.46 2.88 14.05
N LEU A 185 4.25 2.34 14.22
CA LEU A 185 3.34 2.73 15.30
C LEU A 185 3.93 2.43 16.69
N GLU A 186 4.47 1.21 16.87
CA GLU A 186 4.93 0.71 18.17
C GLU A 186 6.30 1.26 18.57
N TYR A 187 7.17 1.64 17.61
CA TYR A 187 8.55 1.99 17.90
C TYR A 187 9.08 3.23 17.16
N LEU A 188 9.02 3.29 15.81
CA LEU A 188 9.70 4.33 15.03
C LEU A 188 9.03 5.71 15.16
N GLY A 189 7.70 5.76 15.26
CA GLY A 189 6.93 7.00 15.39
C GLY A 189 7.15 7.69 16.73
N ARG A 190 7.36 9.02 16.70
CA ARG A 190 7.71 9.81 17.91
C ARG A 190 6.68 10.86 18.28
N THR A 191 5.69 11.13 17.42
CA THR A 191 4.68 12.20 17.54
C THR A 191 5.29 13.60 17.47
N VAL A 192 6.36 13.85 18.20
CA VAL A 192 7.20 15.06 18.08
C VAL A 192 8.62 14.62 17.78
N TRP A 193 9.17 15.12 16.69
CA TRP A 193 10.54 14.86 16.25
C TRP A 193 11.49 15.91 16.81
N THR A 194 12.73 15.55 17.03
CA THR A 194 13.80 16.47 17.45
C THR A 194 14.98 16.40 16.50
N LYS A 195 15.62 17.54 16.24
CA LYS A 195 16.82 17.65 15.41
C LYS A 195 17.81 18.62 16.05
N GLU A 196 19.05 18.15 16.22
CA GLU A 196 20.17 19.00 16.61
C GLU A 196 20.73 19.72 15.37
N GLU A 197 20.82 21.05 15.43
CA GLU A 197 21.39 21.87 14.35
C GLU A 197 21.94 23.18 14.92
N ASP A 198 23.18 23.53 14.56
CA ASP A 198 23.84 24.75 15.01
C ASP A 198 23.85 24.95 16.53
N GLY A 199 23.99 23.85 17.28
CA GLY A 199 23.99 23.84 18.74
C GLY A 199 22.63 24.11 19.39
N ARG A 200 21.54 23.98 18.63
CA ARG A 200 20.15 24.07 19.11
C ARG A 200 19.42 22.77 18.88
N THR A 201 18.55 22.41 19.83
CA THR A 201 17.60 21.31 19.65
C THR A 201 16.28 21.87 19.15
N TYR A 202 15.90 21.55 17.93
CA TYR A 202 14.60 21.90 17.36
C TYR A 202 13.58 20.78 17.65
N ALA A 203 12.36 21.18 18.02
CA ALA A 203 11.21 20.29 18.15
C ALA A 203 10.13 20.65 17.11
N PHE A 204 9.57 19.65 16.45
CA PHE A 204 8.54 19.83 15.43
C PHE A 204 7.68 18.56 15.29
N PRO A 205 6.49 18.61 14.65
CA PRO A 205 5.66 17.43 14.49
C PRO A 205 6.42 16.33 13.74
N ASP A 206 6.35 15.09 14.23
CA ASP A 206 6.74 13.94 13.44
C ASP A 206 5.80 13.83 12.24
N THR A 207 6.39 13.76 11.07
CA THR A 207 5.67 13.67 9.81
C THR A 207 6.41 12.71 8.89
N LEU A 208 5.68 11.93 8.11
CA LEU A 208 6.36 11.02 7.19
C LEU A 208 5.61 10.83 5.89
N VAL A 209 6.37 10.42 4.87
CA VAL A 209 5.85 9.74 3.69
C VAL A 209 6.40 8.32 3.67
N GLY A 210 5.61 7.39 3.15
CA GLY A 210 6.03 5.99 3.13
C GLY A 210 5.67 5.30 1.83
N THR A 211 6.47 4.30 1.45
CA THR A 211 6.21 3.47 0.27
C THR A 211 5.18 2.36 0.53
N ASP A 212 4.77 2.18 1.78
CA ASP A 212 3.61 1.36 2.14
C ASP A 212 2.34 2.20 2.14
N SER A 213 1.28 1.70 1.49
CA SER A 213 -0.02 2.39 1.48
C SER A 213 -0.62 2.56 2.88
N HIS A 214 -0.30 1.65 3.82
CA HIS A 214 -0.77 1.69 5.20
C HIS A 214 0.13 2.51 6.15
N THR A 215 1.06 3.29 5.62
CA THR A 215 1.77 4.35 6.34
C THR A 215 0.81 5.23 7.14
N THR A 216 -0.42 5.38 6.65
CA THR A 216 -1.50 6.13 7.32
C THR A 216 -1.89 5.60 8.70
N MET A 217 -1.52 4.36 9.09
CA MET A 217 -1.76 3.85 10.45
C MET A 217 -1.21 4.80 11.52
N ILE A 218 -0.09 5.45 11.23
CA ILE A 218 0.58 6.37 12.15
C ILE A 218 -0.26 7.61 12.50
N ASN A 219 -1.26 7.93 11.66
CA ASN A 219 -2.14 9.07 11.93
C ASN A 219 -2.96 8.89 13.22
N GLY A 220 -3.17 7.64 13.65
CA GLY A 220 -3.76 7.34 14.96
C GLY A 220 -2.93 7.86 16.13
N LEU A 221 -1.62 8.02 15.95
CA LEU A 221 -0.68 8.58 16.95
C LEU A 221 -0.58 10.11 16.88
N GLY A 222 -1.36 10.78 16.03
CA GLY A 222 -1.26 12.22 15.80
C GLY A 222 -0.08 12.63 14.92
N VAL A 223 0.48 11.69 14.16
CA VAL A 223 1.55 11.91 13.18
C VAL A 223 0.93 12.05 11.79
N LEU A 224 1.22 13.13 11.08
CA LEU A 224 0.75 13.31 9.71
C LEU A 224 1.64 12.49 8.76
N GLY A 225 1.06 11.45 8.16
CA GLY A 225 1.77 10.56 7.26
C GLY A 225 0.85 9.88 6.26
N TRP A 226 1.36 9.63 5.05
CA TRP A 226 0.62 8.95 3.98
C TRP A 226 1.54 8.19 3.03
N GLY A 227 0.92 7.32 2.22
CA GLY A 227 1.60 6.56 1.18
C GLY A 227 1.92 7.42 -0.04
N VAL A 228 3.14 7.24 -0.55
CA VAL A 228 3.64 7.87 -1.79
C VAL A 228 4.24 6.83 -2.73
N GLY A 229 4.57 7.24 -3.95
CA GLY A 229 5.36 6.43 -4.88
C GLY A 229 6.80 6.23 -4.43
N GLY A 230 7.43 5.12 -4.84
CA GLY A 230 8.85 4.88 -4.58
C GLY A 230 9.72 6.04 -5.05
N ILE A 231 9.48 6.54 -6.26
CA ILE A 231 10.21 7.68 -6.86
C ILE A 231 10.03 8.96 -6.05
N GLU A 232 8.82 9.22 -5.56
CA GLU A 232 8.54 10.40 -4.72
C GLU A 232 9.19 10.27 -3.33
N ALA A 233 9.20 9.06 -2.76
CA ALA A 233 9.92 8.77 -1.52
C ALA A 233 11.44 8.95 -1.69
N GLU A 234 12.00 8.45 -2.79
CA GLU A 234 13.41 8.64 -3.16
C GLU A 234 13.78 10.13 -3.28
N ALA A 235 12.93 10.92 -3.93
CA ALA A 235 13.14 12.37 -4.04
C ALA A 235 13.05 13.06 -2.67
N ALA A 236 12.08 12.66 -1.83
CA ALA A 236 11.89 13.22 -0.49
C ALA A 236 13.08 12.90 0.42
N MET A 237 13.63 11.69 0.38
CA MET A 237 14.83 11.36 1.17
C MET A 237 16.07 12.14 0.70
N LEU A 238 16.14 12.53 -0.57
CA LEU A 238 17.19 13.38 -1.13
C LEU A 238 16.91 14.89 -0.96
N GLY A 239 15.96 15.25 -0.07
CA GLY A 239 15.69 16.64 0.32
C GLY A 239 14.74 17.41 -0.59
N GLN A 240 14.17 16.76 -1.62
CA GLN A 240 13.17 17.42 -2.45
C GLN A 240 11.84 17.50 -1.67
N PRO A 241 11.13 18.63 -1.78
CA PRO A 241 9.80 18.72 -1.20
C PRO A 241 8.79 17.86 -1.96
N VAL A 242 7.78 17.39 -1.23
CA VAL A 242 6.57 16.83 -1.82
C VAL A 242 5.65 17.99 -2.20
N SER A 243 5.45 18.17 -3.49
CA SER A 243 4.54 19.20 -4.01
C SER A 243 3.09 18.74 -3.89
N MET A 244 2.22 19.57 -3.31
CA MET A 244 0.80 19.24 -3.13
C MET A 244 -0.06 20.51 -3.09
N LEU A 245 -1.30 20.41 -3.54
CA LEU A 245 -2.29 21.45 -3.26
C LEU A 245 -2.65 21.43 -1.77
N ILE A 246 -2.94 22.61 -1.19
CA ILE A 246 -3.51 22.64 0.16
C ILE A 246 -4.81 21.82 0.15
N PRO A 247 -4.90 20.73 0.95
CA PRO A 247 -5.98 19.77 0.80
C PRO A 247 -7.32 20.28 1.33
N GLU A 248 -8.40 19.80 0.74
CA GLU A 248 -9.70 19.79 1.39
C GLU A 248 -9.66 18.83 2.59
N VAL A 249 -10.31 19.20 3.69
CA VAL A 249 -10.37 18.37 4.90
C VAL A 249 -11.81 18.01 5.22
N ILE A 250 -12.10 16.71 5.31
CA ILE A 250 -13.41 16.19 5.71
C ILE A 250 -13.38 15.83 7.18
N GLY A 251 -14.21 16.50 7.98
CA GLY A 251 -14.38 16.14 9.38
C GLY A 251 -15.22 14.88 9.54
N PHE A 252 -14.78 13.94 10.40
CA PHE A 252 -15.57 12.77 10.75
C PHE A 252 -15.82 12.76 12.27
N LYS A 253 -17.05 13.10 12.66
CA LYS A 253 -17.45 13.19 14.06
C LYS A 253 -17.83 11.82 14.60
N LEU A 254 -17.16 11.38 15.67
CA LEU A 254 -17.49 10.16 16.40
C LEU A 254 -18.19 10.51 17.71
N THR A 255 -19.34 9.88 17.95
CA THR A 255 -20.14 10.04 19.17
C THR A 255 -20.51 8.68 19.75
N GLY A 256 -20.93 8.65 21.00
CA GLY A 256 -21.35 7.41 21.68
C GLY A 256 -20.20 6.42 21.92
N LYS A 257 -20.55 5.16 22.15
CA LYS A 257 -19.61 4.04 22.42
C LYS A 257 -20.04 2.78 21.68
N LEU A 258 -19.09 1.90 21.39
CA LEU A 258 -19.37 0.57 20.83
C LEU A 258 -20.19 -0.29 21.80
N LYS A 259 -21.13 -1.07 21.28
CA LYS A 259 -21.92 -2.05 22.04
C LYS A 259 -21.11 -3.30 22.37
N GLU A 260 -21.56 -4.04 23.37
CA GLU A 260 -21.05 -5.38 23.69
C GLU A 260 -21.04 -6.29 22.44
N GLY A 261 -19.94 -7.00 22.21
CA GLY A 261 -19.79 -7.91 21.07
C GLY A 261 -19.37 -7.25 19.75
N ILE A 262 -19.29 -5.91 19.69
CA ILE A 262 -18.84 -5.16 18.51
C ILE A 262 -17.35 -4.83 18.67
N THR A 263 -16.61 -4.99 17.59
CA THR A 263 -15.15 -4.84 17.57
C THR A 263 -14.71 -3.55 16.85
N ALA A 264 -13.44 -3.16 17.06
CA ALA A 264 -12.82 -2.08 16.29
C ALA A 264 -12.90 -2.33 14.77
N THR A 265 -12.83 -3.58 14.34
CA THR A 265 -12.96 -3.96 12.92
C THR A 265 -14.33 -3.57 12.37
N ASP A 266 -15.40 -3.82 13.11
CA ASP A 266 -16.77 -3.45 12.69
C ASP A 266 -16.92 -1.94 12.53
N LEU A 267 -16.31 -1.19 13.45
CA LEU A 267 -16.27 0.27 13.39
C LEU A 267 -15.52 0.76 12.15
N VAL A 268 -14.32 0.25 11.91
CA VAL A 268 -13.50 0.70 10.77
C VAL A 268 -14.16 0.36 9.42
N LEU A 269 -14.83 -0.79 9.31
CA LEU A 269 -15.58 -1.15 8.10
C LEU A 269 -16.76 -0.20 7.87
N THR A 270 -17.45 0.21 8.93
CA THR A 270 -18.55 1.17 8.86
C THR A 270 -18.03 2.55 8.42
N VAL A 271 -16.96 3.05 9.04
CA VAL A 271 -16.29 4.31 8.66
C VAL A 271 -15.84 4.29 7.20
N THR A 272 -15.21 3.18 6.78
CA THR A 272 -14.73 2.99 5.41
C THR A 272 -15.88 3.08 4.39
N GLN A 273 -16.99 2.42 4.66
CA GLN A 273 -18.16 2.47 3.77
C GLN A 273 -18.74 3.90 3.69
N MET A 274 -18.86 4.61 4.82
CA MET A 274 -19.40 5.98 4.87
C MET A 274 -18.51 6.96 4.11
N LEU A 275 -17.18 6.91 4.32
CA LEU A 275 -16.23 7.80 3.66
C LEU A 275 -16.11 7.50 2.17
N ARG A 276 -16.13 6.22 1.77
CA ARG A 276 -16.14 5.84 0.36
C ARG A 276 -17.37 6.35 -0.37
N LYS A 277 -18.55 6.25 0.28
CA LYS A 277 -19.80 6.81 -0.24
C LYS A 277 -19.77 8.34 -0.31
N LYS A 278 -19.10 9.02 0.64
CA LYS A 278 -18.93 10.49 0.64
C LYS A 278 -18.04 10.97 -0.50
N GLY A 279 -17.08 10.17 -0.96
CA GLY A 279 -16.14 10.55 -2.01
C GLY A 279 -15.02 11.45 -1.48
N VAL A 280 -14.08 10.87 -0.75
CA VAL A 280 -12.97 11.58 -0.08
C VAL A 280 -11.63 11.40 -0.81
N VAL A 281 -11.66 10.96 -2.06
CA VAL A 281 -10.43 10.72 -2.85
C VAL A 281 -9.60 12.00 -2.97
N GLY A 282 -8.32 11.89 -2.59
CA GLY A 282 -7.38 13.01 -2.61
C GLY A 282 -7.57 14.05 -1.49
N LYS A 283 -8.51 13.84 -0.57
CA LYS A 283 -8.77 14.72 0.56
C LYS A 283 -8.11 14.18 1.83
N PHE A 284 -7.96 15.03 2.83
CA PHE A 284 -7.67 14.61 4.19
C PHE A 284 -8.98 14.30 4.92
N VAL A 285 -8.94 13.30 5.79
CA VAL A 285 -10.01 13.04 6.77
C VAL A 285 -9.44 13.30 8.16
N GLU A 286 -10.17 14.06 8.98
CA GLU A 286 -9.78 14.34 10.36
C GLU A 286 -10.90 13.92 11.30
N PHE A 287 -10.58 13.07 12.27
CA PHE A 287 -11.53 12.54 13.24
C PHE A 287 -11.62 13.45 14.45
N TYR A 288 -12.85 13.71 14.90
CA TYR A 288 -13.13 14.58 16.05
C TYR A 288 -14.40 14.14 16.78
N GLY A 289 -14.76 14.84 17.82
CA GLY A 289 -15.94 14.57 18.65
C GLY A 289 -15.61 13.89 19.98
N ASP A 290 -16.61 13.83 20.84
CA ASP A 290 -16.44 13.35 22.23
C ASP A 290 -16.21 11.84 22.30
N GLY A 291 -16.68 11.08 21.29
CA GLY A 291 -16.42 9.63 21.19
C GLY A 291 -14.94 9.24 21.15
N LEU A 292 -14.06 10.18 20.78
CA LEU A 292 -12.61 9.91 20.78
C LEU A 292 -12.04 9.67 22.18
N ALA A 293 -12.64 10.23 23.23
CA ALA A 293 -12.15 10.07 24.60
C ALA A 293 -12.17 8.60 25.07
N ASP A 294 -13.11 7.83 24.57
CA ASP A 294 -13.32 6.42 24.94
C ASP A 294 -12.76 5.46 23.88
N LEU A 295 -12.13 5.97 22.79
CA LEU A 295 -11.60 5.17 21.71
C LEU A 295 -10.10 4.93 21.94
N PRO A 296 -9.67 3.70 22.26
CA PRO A 296 -8.25 3.36 22.44
C PRO A 296 -7.42 3.74 21.21
N LEU A 297 -6.13 4.04 21.41
CA LEU A 297 -5.26 4.41 20.30
C LEU A 297 -5.16 3.33 19.24
N ALA A 298 -5.15 2.05 19.62
CA ALA A 298 -5.13 0.93 18.69
C ALA A 298 -6.35 0.94 17.74
N ASP A 299 -7.53 1.35 18.21
CA ASP A 299 -8.73 1.49 17.38
C ASP A 299 -8.58 2.69 16.42
N ARG A 300 -8.04 3.83 16.89
CA ARG A 300 -7.71 4.98 16.02
C ARG A 300 -6.73 4.60 14.93
N ALA A 301 -5.68 3.86 15.28
CA ALA A 301 -4.69 3.35 14.34
C ALA A 301 -5.30 2.40 13.30
N THR A 302 -6.24 1.54 13.72
CA THR A 302 -7.00 0.64 12.84
C THR A 302 -7.83 1.43 11.82
N ILE A 303 -8.51 2.49 12.24
CA ILE A 303 -9.28 3.38 11.37
C ILE A 303 -8.36 4.13 10.40
N ALA A 304 -7.28 4.70 10.90
CA ALA A 304 -6.29 5.43 10.11
C ALA A 304 -5.61 4.53 9.07
N ASN A 305 -5.35 3.26 9.41
CA ASN A 305 -4.74 2.26 8.52
C ASN A 305 -5.55 2.08 7.24
N MET A 306 -6.88 2.13 7.30
CA MET A 306 -7.76 1.94 6.13
C MET A 306 -8.00 3.23 5.32
N ALA A 307 -7.21 4.29 5.50
CA ALA A 307 -7.34 5.50 4.68
C ALA A 307 -7.25 5.23 3.16
N PRO A 308 -6.36 4.36 2.66
CA PRO A 308 -6.34 3.98 1.25
C PRO A 308 -7.64 3.31 0.78
N GLU A 309 -8.27 2.49 1.61
CA GLU A 309 -9.48 1.75 1.28
C GLU A 309 -10.70 2.69 1.20
N TYR A 310 -10.82 3.68 2.07
CA TYR A 310 -11.86 4.70 1.93
C TYR A 310 -11.49 5.82 0.95
N GLY A 311 -10.24 5.86 0.46
CA GLY A 311 -9.79 6.72 -0.63
C GLY A 311 -9.20 8.06 -0.20
N ALA A 312 -9.03 8.32 1.09
CA ALA A 312 -8.41 9.53 1.58
C ALA A 312 -6.87 9.46 1.54
N THR A 313 -6.23 10.62 1.51
CA THR A 313 -4.77 10.73 1.63
C THR A 313 -4.31 10.33 3.02
N CYS A 314 -5.05 10.72 4.06
CA CYS A 314 -4.80 10.35 5.46
C CYS A 314 -6.10 10.32 6.25
N GLY A 315 -6.05 9.68 7.43
CA GLY A 315 -7.13 9.65 8.43
C GLY A 315 -6.59 10.08 9.79
N PHE A 316 -6.53 11.39 10.03
CA PHE A 316 -5.79 12.00 11.12
C PHE A 316 -6.59 12.06 12.41
N PHE A 317 -5.93 11.72 13.52
CA PHE A 317 -6.45 11.85 14.88
C PHE A 317 -5.61 12.86 15.66
N PRO A 318 -6.22 13.76 16.44
CA PRO A 318 -5.49 14.70 17.28
C PRO A 318 -4.82 13.98 18.46
N VAL A 319 -3.75 14.58 18.98
CA VAL A 319 -3.05 14.11 20.19
C VAL A 319 -3.86 14.43 21.44
N ASP A 320 -3.98 13.48 22.37
CA ASP A 320 -4.61 13.63 23.66
C ASP A 320 -4.00 12.68 24.72
N ASP A 321 -4.65 12.54 25.88
CA ASP A 321 -4.19 11.68 26.96
C ASP A 321 -4.07 10.20 26.53
N VAL A 322 -4.99 9.72 25.68
CA VAL A 322 -4.94 8.35 25.13
C VAL A 322 -3.66 8.13 24.31
N THR A 323 -3.21 9.15 23.59
CA THR A 323 -1.93 9.11 22.85
C THR A 323 -0.74 8.97 23.81
N LEU A 324 -0.73 9.74 24.91
CA LEU A 324 0.35 9.67 25.91
C LEU A 324 0.38 8.32 26.62
N GLU A 325 -0.77 7.75 26.95
CA GLU A 325 -0.89 6.41 27.54
C GLU A 325 -0.28 5.35 26.64
N TYR A 326 -0.58 5.39 25.34
CA TYR A 326 -0.01 4.47 24.37
C TYR A 326 1.50 4.64 24.21
N LEU A 327 2.01 5.86 24.18
CA LEU A 327 3.45 6.14 24.12
C LEU A 327 4.19 5.53 25.32
N ARG A 328 3.62 5.63 26.53
CA ARG A 328 4.16 4.99 27.73
C ARG A 328 4.09 3.46 27.65
N LEU A 329 2.94 2.91 27.25
CA LEU A 329 2.75 1.47 27.09
C LEU A 329 3.75 0.89 26.09
N SER A 330 3.96 1.55 24.95
CA SER A 330 4.88 1.11 23.91
C SER A 330 6.36 1.45 24.18
N GLY A 331 6.68 1.90 25.42
CA GLY A 331 8.04 2.03 25.90
C GLY A 331 8.78 3.30 25.44
N ARG A 332 8.06 4.34 24.98
CA ARG A 332 8.73 5.63 24.69
C ARG A 332 9.27 6.23 25.99
N PRO A 333 10.48 6.83 25.96
CA PRO A 333 11.06 7.47 27.15
C PRO A 333 10.15 8.55 27.75
N ASP A 334 10.11 8.67 29.06
CA ASP A 334 9.30 9.70 29.75
C ASP A 334 9.60 11.11 29.27
N GLU A 335 10.84 11.41 28.90
CA GLU A 335 11.23 12.70 28.31
C GLU A 335 10.52 12.94 26.97
N THR A 336 10.40 11.92 26.12
CA THR A 336 9.68 12.02 24.86
C THR A 336 8.19 12.26 25.10
N VAL A 337 7.60 11.56 26.05
CA VAL A 337 6.18 11.72 26.41
C VAL A 337 5.90 13.12 26.94
N ALA A 338 6.78 13.62 27.81
CA ALA A 338 6.68 14.99 28.35
C ALA A 338 6.83 16.06 27.25
N LEU A 339 7.74 15.84 26.28
CA LEU A 339 7.90 16.74 25.14
C LEU A 339 6.64 16.74 24.26
N VAL A 340 6.07 15.57 23.97
CA VAL A 340 4.84 15.46 23.17
C VAL A 340 3.72 16.25 23.82
N GLU A 341 3.49 16.09 25.12
CA GLU A 341 2.46 16.81 25.84
C GLU A 341 2.70 18.33 25.81
N ALA A 342 3.89 18.78 26.19
CA ALA A 342 4.21 20.20 26.26
C ALA A 342 4.15 20.87 24.87
N TYR A 343 4.71 20.23 23.85
CA TYR A 343 4.78 20.77 22.50
C TYR A 343 3.38 20.87 21.86
N THR A 344 2.58 19.81 21.93
CA THR A 344 1.25 19.80 21.31
C THR A 344 0.30 20.80 21.97
N LYS A 345 0.39 20.98 23.31
CA LYS A 345 -0.33 22.03 24.03
C LYS A 345 0.14 23.43 23.61
N ALA A 346 1.45 23.67 23.53
CA ALA A 346 2.02 24.96 23.11
C ALA A 346 1.64 25.34 21.68
N GLN A 347 1.49 24.37 20.78
CA GLN A 347 1.14 24.56 19.38
C GLN A 347 -0.38 24.59 19.10
N GLY A 348 -1.23 24.32 20.07
CA GLY A 348 -2.67 24.18 19.83
C GLY A 348 -3.01 22.95 18.98
N LEU A 349 -2.20 21.87 19.08
CA LEU A 349 -2.41 20.57 18.45
C LEU A 349 -3.01 19.53 19.41
N TRP A 350 -3.18 19.90 20.66
CA TRP A 350 -3.81 19.07 21.70
C TRP A 350 -5.33 19.09 21.57
N ARG A 351 -5.99 17.93 21.61
CA ARG A 351 -7.45 17.81 21.57
C ARG A 351 -8.07 18.37 22.84
N LEU A 352 -8.98 19.30 22.67
CA LEU A 352 -9.80 19.85 23.77
C LEU A 352 -11.23 19.32 23.64
N PRO A 353 -11.89 18.95 24.77
CA PRO A 353 -13.29 18.56 24.75
C PRO A 353 -14.19 19.66 24.15
N GLY A 354 -15.14 19.26 23.30
CA GLY A 354 -16.05 20.18 22.62
C GLY A 354 -15.42 21.05 21.52
N GLN A 355 -14.16 20.89 21.20
CA GLN A 355 -13.51 21.61 20.10
C GLN A 355 -14.02 21.10 18.74
N GLU A 356 -14.50 22.02 17.91
CA GLU A 356 -14.95 21.73 16.55
C GLU A 356 -14.15 22.58 15.54
N PRO A 357 -13.15 21.99 14.89
CA PRO A 357 -12.46 22.64 13.77
C PRO A 357 -13.42 22.99 12.63
N VAL A 358 -13.00 23.87 11.74
CA VAL A 358 -13.72 24.16 10.50
C VAL A 358 -13.28 23.14 9.44
N PHE A 359 -14.21 22.51 8.78
CA PHE A 359 -13.95 21.53 7.73
C PHE A 359 -14.55 21.97 6.39
N THR A 360 -14.05 21.42 5.29
CA THR A 360 -14.65 21.56 3.97
C THR A 360 -16.07 21.01 3.97
N ASP A 361 -16.24 19.82 4.57
CA ASP A 361 -17.51 19.13 4.77
C ASP A 361 -17.36 18.17 5.97
N ALA A 362 -18.44 17.59 6.48
CA ALA A 362 -18.41 16.73 7.65
C ALA A 362 -19.37 15.54 7.53
N LEU A 363 -19.04 14.47 8.27
CA LEU A 363 -19.88 13.30 8.54
C LEU A 363 -19.95 13.08 10.05
N GLU A 364 -20.99 12.39 10.50
CA GLU A 364 -21.16 11.99 11.91
C GLU A 364 -21.57 10.52 12.00
N LEU A 365 -21.02 9.81 12.99
CA LEU A 365 -21.35 8.42 13.32
C LEU A 365 -21.52 8.27 14.82
N ASP A 366 -22.72 7.83 15.25
CA ASP A 366 -22.92 7.26 16.58
C ASP A 366 -22.35 5.82 16.59
N MET A 367 -21.27 5.59 17.34
CA MET A 367 -20.65 4.27 17.46
C MET A 367 -21.60 3.21 18.01
N GLY A 368 -22.63 3.61 18.77
CA GLY A 368 -23.69 2.71 19.23
C GLY A 368 -24.58 2.12 18.11
N SER A 369 -24.49 2.65 16.89
CA SER A 369 -25.22 2.14 15.72
C SER A 369 -24.46 1.07 14.94
N VAL A 370 -23.18 0.84 15.23
CA VAL A 370 -22.33 -0.13 14.54
C VAL A 370 -22.80 -1.55 14.80
N VAL A 371 -22.77 -2.40 13.77
CA VAL A 371 -23.14 -3.82 13.86
C VAL A 371 -22.02 -4.70 13.34
N ALA A 372 -21.96 -5.95 13.84
CA ALA A 372 -20.97 -6.93 13.41
C ALA A 372 -20.99 -7.11 11.88
N SER A 373 -19.82 -7.05 11.26
CA SER A 373 -19.71 -6.96 9.82
C SER A 373 -18.44 -7.64 9.29
N LEU A 374 -18.48 -8.01 8.01
CA LEU A 374 -17.32 -8.33 7.20
C LEU A 374 -17.26 -7.36 6.00
N ALA A 375 -16.16 -7.39 5.24
CA ALA A 375 -16.11 -6.75 3.93
C ALA A 375 -15.70 -7.75 2.86
N GLY A 376 -16.39 -7.74 1.73
CA GLY A 376 -16.19 -8.67 0.60
C GLY A 376 -17.45 -8.78 -0.25
N PRO A 377 -17.47 -9.75 -1.20
CA PRO A 377 -16.43 -10.74 -1.51
C PRO A 377 -15.26 -10.23 -2.38
N LYS A 378 -15.31 -8.98 -2.88
CA LYS A 378 -14.34 -8.46 -3.85
C LYS A 378 -13.46 -7.35 -3.31
N ARG A 379 -14.00 -6.42 -2.51
CA ARG A 379 -13.31 -5.19 -2.12
C ARG A 379 -13.44 -4.92 -0.62
N PRO A 380 -12.42 -4.34 0.02
CA PRO A 380 -12.42 -4.07 1.46
C PRO A 380 -13.42 -2.99 1.90
N GLN A 381 -13.94 -2.19 0.98
CA GLN A 381 -14.98 -1.19 1.25
C GLN A 381 -16.42 -1.73 1.08
N ASP A 382 -16.60 -2.94 0.56
CA ASP A 382 -17.91 -3.55 0.37
C ASP A 382 -18.34 -4.24 1.69
N ARG A 383 -18.78 -3.43 2.67
CA ARG A 383 -19.21 -3.92 3.99
C ARG A 383 -20.52 -4.68 3.88
N VAL A 384 -20.57 -5.84 4.54
CA VAL A 384 -21.73 -6.73 4.65
C VAL A 384 -21.96 -7.03 6.12
N ALA A 385 -23.18 -6.88 6.61
CA ALA A 385 -23.51 -7.26 7.99
C ALA A 385 -23.39 -8.78 8.16
N LEU A 386 -22.98 -9.24 9.36
CA LEU A 386 -22.69 -10.65 9.62
C LEU A 386 -23.84 -11.61 9.21
N PRO A 387 -25.13 -11.30 9.47
CA PRO A 387 -26.23 -12.15 9.03
C PRO A 387 -26.41 -12.24 7.51
N ASP A 388 -25.90 -11.24 6.76
CA ASP A 388 -26.12 -11.12 5.31
C ASP A 388 -24.98 -11.75 4.48
N VAL A 389 -23.93 -12.28 5.12
CA VAL A 389 -22.71 -12.79 4.45
C VAL A 389 -23.02 -13.95 3.52
N SER A 390 -23.85 -14.90 3.97
CA SER A 390 -24.27 -16.06 3.17
C SER A 390 -25.03 -15.63 1.90
N GLN A 391 -25.96 -14.68 2.02
CA GLN A 391 -26.69 -14.14 0.90
C GLN A 391 -25.79 -13.37 -0.07
N ALA A 392 -24.87 -12.56 0.44
CA ALA A 392 -23.91 -11.82 -0.40
C ALA A 392 -22.99 -12.76 -1.20
N PHE A 393 -22.61 -13.92 -0.61
CA PHE A 393 -21.88 -14.94 -1.34
C PHE A 393 -22.73 -15.59 -2.42
N ASP A 394 -23.98 -15.95 -2.12
CA ASP A 394 -24.90 -16.58 -3.09
C ASP A 394 -25.23 -15.63 -4.25
N ASP A 395 -25.39 -14.32 -3.99
CA ASP A 395 -25.58 -13.29 -5.00
C ASP A 395 -24.34 -13.19 -5.92
N PHE A 396 -23.13 -13.22 -5.32
CA PHE A 396 -21.87 -13.26 -6.09
C PHE A 396 -21.79 -14.52 -6.97
N LEU A 397 -22.10 -15.70 -6.42
CA LEU A 397 -22.09 -16.96 -7.14
C LEU A 397 -23.12 -16.94 -8.27
N GLY A 398 -24.33 -16.43 -8.03
CA GLY A 398 -25.37 -16.27 -9.03
C GLY A 398 -24.99 -15.35 -10.18
N LEU A 399 -24.23 -14.30 -9.92
CA LEU A 399 -23.67 -13.41 -10.96
C LEU A 399 -22.53 -14.08 -11.74
N ALA A 400 -21.67 -14.85 -11.06
CA ALA A 400 -20.56 -15.56 -11.67
C ALA A 400 -20.99 -16.74 -12.55
N LEU A 401 -22.14 -17.37 -12.23
CA LEU A 401 -22.69 -18.49 -12.99
C LEU A 401 -23.62 -18.05 -14.13
N LYS A 402 -24.04 -16.78 -14.21
CA LYS A 402 -24.77 -16.26 -15.36
C LYS A 402 -23.79 -16.09 -16.51
N PRO A 403 -24.02 -16.72 -17.68
CA PRO A 403 -23.22 -16.43 -18.86
C PRO A 403 -23.30 -14.94 -19.15
N SER A 404 -22.17 -14.32 -19.47
CA SER A 404 -22.17 -12.94 -19.91
C SER A 404 -23.02 -12.84 -21.18
N LYS A 405 -23.68 -11.72 -21.40
CA LYS A 405 -24.48 -11.52 -22.68
C LYS A 405 -23.60 -11.71 -23.92
N HIS A 406 -22.27 -11.66 -23.77
CA HIS A 406 -21.31 -11.95 -24.82
C HIS A 406 -21.12 -13.45 -25.06
N ASP A 407 -21.25 -14.29 -24.03
CA ASP A 407 -21.12 -15.74 -24.19
C ASP A 407 -22.37 -16.36 -24.85
N GLU A 408 -23.55 -15.77 -24.62
CA GLU A 408 -24.78 -16.16 -25.31
C GLU A 408 -24.70 -15.89 -26.83
N SER A 409 -24.19 -14.72 -27.23
CA SER A 409 -24.03 -14.37 -28.64
C SER A 409 -22.93 -15.20 -29.35
N ARG A 410 -21.95 -15.67 -28.61
CA ARG A 410 -20.87 -16.52 -29.12
C ARG A 410 -21.33 -17.96 -29.32
N LEU A 411 -22.12 -18.51 -28.40
CA LEU A 411 -22.75 -19.82 -28.52
C LEU A 411 -23.73 -19.89 -29.69
N GLU A 412 -24.48 -18.82 -29.95
CA GLU A 412 -25.36 -18.73 -31.13
C GLU A 412 -24.60 -18.62 -32.45
N SER A 413 -23.44 -17.94 -32.46
CA SER A 413 -22.65 -17.72 -33.68
C SER A 413 -21.79 -18.94 -34.09
N GLU A 414 -21.44 -19.83 -33.14
CA GLU A 414 -20.64 -21.03 -33.40
C GLU A 414 -21.46 -22.29 -33.72
N GLY A 415 -22.78 -22.22 -33.83
CA GLY A 415 -23.66 -23.30 -34.24
C GLY A 415 -23.67 -24.51 -33.30
N GLY A 416 -23.30 -24.31 -32.04
CA GLY A 416 -23.32 -25.33 -31.02
C GLY A 416 -24.74 -25.66 -30.57
N GLY A 417 -25.25 -26.79 -30.98
CA GLY A 417 -26.49 -27.37 -30.47
C GLY A 417 -26.46 -27.48 -28.95
N GLY A 418 -27.57 -27.11 -28.30
CA GLY A 418 -27.70 -26.91 -26.88
C GLY A 418 -26.98 -27.94 -26.00
N VAL A 419 -25.97 -27.47 -25.31
CA VAL A 419 -25.40 -28.17 -24.18
C VAL A 419 -26.47 -28.03 -23.08
N ALA A 420 -27.05 -29.14 -22.68
CA ALA A 420 -27.94 -29.19 -21.54
C ALA A 420 -27.28 -28.54 -20.34
N VAL A 421 -27.82 -27.44 -19.85
CA VAL A 421 -27.46 -26.85 -18.57
C VAL A 421 -27.74 -27.93 -17.53
N GLY A 422 -26.67 -28.62 -17.11
CA GLY A 422 -26.75 -29.58 -16.00
C GLY A 422 -27.29 -28.82 -14.78
N ASN A 423 -28.19 -29.44 -14.06
CA ASN A 423 -28.81 -28.89 -12.86
C ASN A 423 -27.79 -28.18 -12.00
N ALA A 424 -28.03 -26.91 -11.67
CA ALA A 424 -27.17 -26.05 -10.87
C ALA A 424 -26.79 -26.66 -9.49
N GLU A 425 -27.43 -27.70 -9.06
CA GLU A 425 -27.12 -28.46 -7.84
C GLU A 425 -25.93 -29.43 -7.98
N GLN A 426 -25.52 -29.82 -9.19
CA GLN A 426 -24.38 -30.73 -9.41
C GLN A 426 -23.05 -30.07 -9.74
N VAL A 427 -23.00 -28.77 -9.99
CA VAL A 427 -21.82 -28.00 -10.39
C VAL A 427 -21.21 -27.23 -9.20
N GLY A 428 -21.18 -27.77 -8.02
CA GLY A 428 -20.74 -26.98 -6.86
C GLY A 428 -20.12 -27.77 -5.73
N GLU A 429 -19.76 -29.04 -5.93
CA GLU A 429 -19.06 -29.82 -4.91
C GLU A 429 -18.05 -30.81 -5.52
N ALA A 430 -17.00 -31.12 -4.75
CA ALA A 430 -15.98 -32.12 -5.09
C ALA A 430 -15.67 -33.01 -3.89
N GLU A 431 -15.59 -34.31 -4.14
CA GLU A 431 -15.08 -35.27 -3.13
C GLU A 431 -13.54 -35.33 -3.23
N TYR A 432 -12.89 -35.38 -2.09
CA TYR A 432 -11.45 -35.58 -2.00
C TYR A 432 -11.10 -36.43 -0.76
N GLU A 433 -9.91 -37.04 -0.81
CA GLU A 433 -9.40 -37.86 0.31
C GLU A 433 -8.23 -37.12 0.96
N TYR A 434 -8.25 -37.03 2.28
CA TYR A 434 -7.18 -36.43 3.08
C TYR A 434 -7.03 -37.17 4.40
N GLU A 435 -5.79 -37.60 4.71
CA GLU A 435 -5.44 -38.36 5.93
C GLU A 435 -6.34 -39.60 6.13
N GLY A 436 -6.64 -40.32 5.02
CA GLY A 436 -7.47 -41.54 5.03
C GLY A 436 -8.96 -41.30 5.20
N ASN A 437 -9.42 -40.06 5.27
CA ASN A 437 -10.83 -39.71 5.36
C ASN A 437 -11.32 -39.08 4.06
N ARG A 438 -12.60 -39.33 3.74
CA ARG A 438 -13.27 -38.70 2.60
C ARG A 438 -14.01 -37.45 3.04
N TYR A 439 -13.78 -36.35 2.32
CA TYR A 439 -14.43 -35.08 2.57
C TYR A 439 -15.10 -34.59 1.29
N ARG A 440 -16.04 -33.68 1.48
CA ARG A 440 -16.75 -33.01 0.40
C ARG A 440 -16.55 -31.50 0.49
N LEU A 441 -15.90 -30.93 -0.50
CA LEU A 441 -15.69 -29.48 -0.64
C LEU A 441 -16.84 -28.90 -1.49
N LYS A 442 -17.37 -27.76 -1.07
CA LYS A 442 -18.50 -27.07 -1.74
C LYS A 442 -18.18 -25.62 -2.04
N ASN A 443 -18.95 -25.02 -2.96
CA ASN A 443 -18.95 -23.58 -3.14
C ASN A 443 -19.17 -22.86 -1.80
N GLY A 444 -18.38 -21.81 -1.54
CA GLY A 444 -18.39 -21.09 -0.27
C GLY A 444 -17.53 -21.71 0.82
N ALA A 445 -16.85 -22.85 0.55
CA ALA A 445 -15.90 -23.40 1.51
C ALA A 445 -14.77 -22.41 1.80
N VAL A 446 -14.48 -22.17 3.08
CA VAL A 446 -13.35 -21.39 3.54
C VAL A 446 -12.11 -22.27 3.46
N VAL A 447 -11.23 -22.02 2.52
CA VAL A 447 -9.98 -22.79 2.33
C VAL A 447 -8.75 -22.10 2.92
N ILE A 448 -8.83 -20.79 3.21
CA ILE A 448 -7.81 -20.01 3.92
C ILE A 448 -8.52 -19.22 5.03
N ALA A 449 -8.03 -19.36 6.26
CA ALA A 449 -8.42 -18.55 7.41
C ALA A 449 -7.13 -18.00 8.05
N ALA A 450 -6.85 -16.70 7.88
CA ALA A 450 -5.59 -16.15 8.32
C ALA A 450 -5.77 -14.93 9.25
N ILE A 451 -5.20 -15.02 10.44
CA ILE A 451 -4.96 -13.86 11.28
C ILE A 451 -3.64 -13.25 10.79
N THR A 452 -3.77 -12.21 9.97
CA THR A 452 -2.65 -11.62 9.22
C THR A 452 -2.41 -10.17 9.60
N SER A 453 -1.19 -9.72 9.39
CA SER A 453 -0.57 -8.54 10.00
C SER A 453 -1.09 -7.17 9.57
N CYS A 454 -2.04 -7.03 8.67
CA CYS A 454 -2.35 -5.69 8.13
C CYS A 454 -3.09 -4.77 9.13
N THR A 455 -4.43 -4.89 9.24
CA THR A 455 -5.26 -3.88 9.93
C THR A 455 -5.36 -4.12 11.43
N ASN A 456 -5.54 -5.37 11.85
CA ASN A 456 -6.07 -5.71 13.17
C ASN A 456 -5.02 -6.14 14.19
N THR A 457 -3.83 -6.60 13.76
CA THR A 457 -2.85 -7.20 14.68
C THR A 457 -2.15 -6.21 15.61
N SER A 458 -2.19 -4.92 15.29
CA SER A 458 -1.77 -3.84 16.19
C SER A 458 -2.74 -3.57 17.35
N ASN A 459 -3.90 -4.23 17.35
CA ASN A 459 -4.95 -4.02 18.34
C ASN A 459 -5.06 -5.21 19.31
N PRO A 460 -4.53 -5.08 20.54
CA PRO A 460 -4.56 -6.17 21.51
C PRO A 460 -5.97 -6.66 21.85
N SER A 461 -6.98 -5.78 21.84
CA SER A 461 -8.35 -6.17 22.20
C SER A 461 -8.94 -7.19 21.25
N VAL A 462 -8.84 -6.98 19.91
CA VAL A 462 -9.37 -7.93 18.93
C VAL A 462 -8.51 -9.19 18.85
N MET A 463 -7.20 -9.08 19.11
CA MET A 463 -6.31 -10.22 19.14
C MET A 463 -6.61 -11.10 20.36
N MET A 464 -6.72 -10.53 21.56
CA MET A 464 -7.12 -11.27 22.77
C MET A 464 -8.51 -11.89 22.61
N ALA A 465 -9.44 -11.20 21.96
CA ALA A 465 -10.77 -11.78 21.64
C ALA A 465 -10.66 -13.04 20.77
N ALA A 466 -9.78 -13.07 19.79
CA ALA A 466 -9.54 -14.25 18.96
C ALA A 466 -8.97 -15.43 19.75
N GLY A 467 -7.97 -15.17 20.61
CA GLY A 467 -7.39 -16.20 21.48
C GLY A 467 -8.37 -16.76 22.51
N LEU A 468 -9.19 -15.88 23.12
CA LEU A 468 -10.25 -16.29 24.06
C LEU A 468 -11.35 -17.10 23.36
N LEU A 469 -11.75 -16.72 22.15
CA LEU A 469 -12.71 -17.47 21.33
C LEU A 469 -12.15 -18.85 21.00
N ALA A 470 -10.86 -18.95 20.58
CA ALA A 470 -10.20 -20.21 20.33
C ALA A 470 -10.17 -21.10 21.59
N LYS A 471 -9.87 -20.53 22.76
CA LYS A 471 -9.90 -21.25 24.05
C LYS A 471 -11.27 -21.84 24.32
N LYS A 472 -12.33 -21.02 24.28
CA LYS A 472 -13.71 -21.46 24.53
C LYS A 472 -14.16 -22.50 23.51
N ALA A 473 -13.76 -22.39 22.24
CA ALA A 473 -14.07 -23.37 21.20
C ALA A 473 -13.42 -24.73 21.49
N VAL A 474 -12.12 -24.74 21.80
CA VAL A 474 -11.39 -25.98 22.15
C VAL A 474 -11.96 -26.62 23.43
N GLU A 475 -12.28 -25.83 24.45
CA GLU A 475 -12.88 -26.33 25.69
C GLU A 475 -14.27 -26.97 25.46
N LYS A 476 -14.99 -26.53 24.43
CA LYS A 476 -16.24 -27.15 23.98
C LYS A 476 -16.05 -28.35 23.04
N GLY A 477 -14.81 -28.65 22.64
CA GLY A 477 -14.48 -29.76 21.75
C GLY A 477 -14.58 -29.42 20.25
N LEU A 478 -14.73 -28.16 19.89
CA LEU A 478 -14.74 -27.76 18.48
C LEU A 478 -13.34 -27.88 17.88
N GLN A 479 -13.29 -28.17 16.57
CA GLN A 479 -12.08 -28.24 15.77
C GLN A 479 -12.31 -27.47 14.46
N ARG A 480 -11.23 -26.90 13.88
CA ARG A 480 -11.30 -26.35 12.53
C ARG A 480 -11.62 -27.43 11.51
N LYS A 481 -12.22 -27.03 10.39
CA LYS A 481 -12.51 -27.99 9.32
C LYS A 481 -11.20 -28.42 8.61
N PRO A 482 -11.08 -29.69 8.19
CA PRO A 482 -9.84 -30.24 7.62
C PRO A 482 -9.37 -29.53 6.35
N TRP A 483 -10.27 -28.94 5.57
CA TRP A 483 -9.93 -28.21 4.34
C TRP A 483 -9.44 -26.80 4.56
N VAL A 484 -9.51 -26.26 5.78
CA VAL A 484 -9.08 -24.90 6.09
C VAL A 484 -7.59 -24.86 6.36
N LYS A 485 -6.86 -24.08 5.58
CA LYS A 485 -5.51 -23.63 5.90
C LYS A 485 -5.60 -22.46 6.85
N SER A 486 -5.32 -22.69 8.14
CA SER A 486 -5.25 -21.64 9.15
C SER A 486 -3.80 -21.18 9.39
N SER A 487 -3.60 -19.91 9.72
CA SER A 487 -2.28 -19.36 10.02
C SER A 487 -2.37 -18.11 10.91
N LEU A 488 -1.31 -17.89 11.69
CA LEU A 488 -1.09 -16.68 12.47
C LEU A 488 0.19 -16.00 11.98
N ALA A 489 0.06 -14.79 11.43
CA ALA A 489 1.18 -13.96 11.00
C ALA A 489 1.00 -12.54 11.56
N PRO A 490 1.33 -12.29 12.82
CA PRO A 490 1.10 -10.98 13.44
C PRO A 490 2.06 -9.92 12.92
N GLY A 491 1.70 -8.66 13.15
CA GLY A 491 2.49 -7.51 12.69
C GLY A 491 3.67 -7.17 13.57
N SER A 492 3.80 -7.77 14.77
CA SER A 492 4.99 -7.65 15.62
C SER A 492 5.14 -8.84 16.56
N LYS A 493 6.34 -9.01 17.10
CA LYS A 493 6.64 -10.05 18.10
C LYS A 493 5.94 -9.82 19.44
N VAL A 494 5.57 -8.59 19.76
CA VAL A 494 4.83 -8.25 20.98
C VAL A 494 3.50 -9.02 21.04
N VAL A 495 2.87 -9.29 19.88
CA VAL A 495 1.64 -10.09 19.81
C VAL A 495 1.84 -11.51 20.33
N THR A 496 2.91 -12.19 19.96
CA THR A 496 3.20 -13.55 20.44
C THR A 496 3.56 -13.55 21.92
N ASP A 497 4.24 -12.52 22.40
CA ASP A 497 4.57 -12.36 23.82
C ASP A 497 3.32 -12.24 24.68
N TYR A 498 2.36 -11.40 24.32
CA TYR A 498 1.16 -11.27 25.14
C TYR A 498 0.20 -12.47 25.01
N TYR A 499 0.15 -13.16 23.86
CA TYR A 499 -0.61 -14.41 23.74
C TYR A 499 -0.03 -15.51 24.66
N LYS A 500 1.29 -15.59 24.75
CA LYS A 500 1.98 -16.50 25.65
C LYS A 500 1.72 -16.15 27.11
N ALA A 501 1.82 -14.86 27.47
CA ALA A 501 1.54 -14.38 28.80
C ALA A 501 0.09 -14.63 29.25
N ALA A 502 -0.87 -14.50 28.32
CA ALA A 502 -2.27 -14.78 28.57
C ALA A 502 -2.64 -16.28 28.53
N GLY A 503 -1.70 -17.19 28.19
CA GLY A 503 -1.94 -18.62 28.05
C GLY A 503 -2.90 -19.00 26.90
N LEU A 504 -2.89 -18.20 25.81
CA LEU A 504 -3.81 -18.38 24.69
C LEU A 504 -3.17 -19.06 23.47
N THR A 505 -1.85 -19.10 23.39
CA THR A 505 -1.11 -19.69 22.26
C THR A 505 -1.52 -21.15 22.01
N GLU A 506 -1.57 -21.99 23.05
CA GLU A 506 -1.90 -23.41 22.90
C GLU A 506 -3.29 -23.69 22.29
N TYR A 507 -4.24 -22.79 22.50
CA TYR A 507 -5.59 -22.94 21.96
C TYR A 507 -5.67 -22.53 20.50
N LEU A 508 -4.92 -21.51 20.11
CA LEU A 508 -4.76 -21.11 18.71
C LEU A 508 -4.06 -22.22 17.92
N ASP A 509 -2.97 -22.77 18.44
CA ASP A 509 -2.22 -23.89 17.84
C ASP A 509 -3.12 -25.13 17.64
N LYS A 510 -3.93 -25.50 18.64
CA LYS A 510 -4.90 -26.61 18.52
C LYS A 510 -5.91 -26.41 17.39
N LEU A 511 -6.20 -25.18 17.00
CA LEU A 511 -7.02 -24.85 15.84
C LEU A 511 -6.19 -24.61 14.57
N GLY A 512 -4.87 -24.84 14.61
CA GLY A 512 -3.92 -24.71 13.52
C GLY A 512 -3.61 -23.27 13.14
N PHE A 513 -3.85 -22.32 14.06
CA PHE A 513 -3.37 -20.94 13.94
C PHE A 513 -1.96 -20.84 14.52
N ASP A 514 -1.08 -21.73 14.04
CA ASP A 514 0.34 -21.71 14.38
C ASP A 514 1.00 -20.45 13.79
N LEU A 515 2.03 -19.97 14.47
CA LEU A 515 2.86 -18.87 13.99
C LEU A 515 3.58 -19.30 12.70
N VAL A 516 3.42 -18.53 11.60
CA VAL A 516 4.06 -18.83 10.31
C VAL A 516 5.06 -17.76 9.87
N GLY A 517 5.03 -16.58 10.46
CA GLY A 517 5.92 -15.45 10.13
C GLY A 517 5.45 -14.16 10.79
N TYR A 518 6.28 -13.11 10.65
CA TYR A 518 5.94 -11.74 11.00
C TYR A 518 6.04 -10.89 9.73
N GLY A 519 4.98 -10.19 9.34
CA GLY A 519 4.97 -9.37 8.14
C GLY A 519 3.78 -9.62 7.22
N CYS A 520 3.83 -9.07 6.01
CA CYS A 520 2.74 -9.09 5.04
C CYS A 520 2.69 -10.44 4.30
N THR A 521 1.86 -11.37 4.76
CA THR A 521 1.76 -12.71 4.15
C THR A 521 0.65 -12.82 3.11
N THR A 522 -0.60 -12.54 3.47
CA THR A 522 -1.74 -12.87 2.61
C THR A 522 -2.11 -11.80 1.60
N CYS A 523 -1.96 -10.51 1.91
CA CYS A 523 -2.48 -9.43 1.06
C CYS A 523 -1.63 -9.13 -0.19
N ILE A 524 -0.47 -9.74 -0.35
CA ILE A 524 0.43 -9.54 -1.51
C ILE A 524 0.68 -10.81 -2.32
N GLY A 525 -0.04 -11.91 -2.03
CA GLY A 525 0.15 -13.18 -2.72
C GLY A 525 1.11 -14.15 -2.04
N ASN A 526 1.54 -13.85 -0.81
CA ASN A 526 2.47 -14.70 -0.04
C ASN A 526 1.75 -15.72 0.85
N SER A 527 0.47 -16.02 0.55
CA SER A 527 -0.29 -17.04 1.30
C SER A 527 0.28 -18.45 1.17
N GLY A 528 1.18 -18.66 0.21
CA GLY A 528 1.74 -19.99 -0.09
C GLY A 528 0.71 -20.95 -0.70
N PRO A 529 1.10 -22.21 -0.96
CA PRO A 529 0.25 -23.19 -1.62
C PRO A 529 -0.89 -23.64 -0.71
N LEU A 530 -1.99 -24.07 -1.32
CA LEU A 530 -3.01 -24.88 -0.64
C LEU A 530 -2.50 -26.34 -0.54
N ARG A 531 -3.18 -27.17 0.27
CA ARG A 531 -2.90 -28.61 0.28
C ARG A 531 -3.29 -29.23 -1.06
N ASP A 532 -2.45 -30.09 -1.63
CA ASP A 532 -2.65 -30.70 -2.96
C ASP A 532 -4.05 -31.28 -3.19
N PRO A 533 -4.66 -32.06 -2.25
CA PRO A 533 -6.02 -32.60 -2.46
C PRO A 533 -7.08 -31.50 -2.60
N ILE A 534 -6.93 -30.41 -1.85
CA ILE A 534 -7.85 -29.27 -1.88
C ILE A 534 -7.70 -28.50 -3.21
N GLU A 535 -6.45 -28.23 -3.63
CA GLU A 535 -6.15 -27.55 -4.88
C GLU A 535 -6.72 -28.31 -6.08
N LYS A 536 -6.50 -29.64 -6.12
CA LYS A 536 -7.05 -30.51 -7.16
C LYS A 536 -8.58 -30.50 -7.17
N ALA A 537 -9.22 -30.57 -6.00
CA ALA A 537 -10.69 -30.54 -5.88
C ALA A 537 -11.28 -29.23 -6.41
N ILE A 538 -10.65 -28.08 -6.09
CA ILE A 538 -11.07 -26.76 -6.58
C ILE A 538 -10.97 -26.70 -8.11
N GLN A 539 -9.83 -27.12 -8.68
CA GLN A 539 -9.57 -27.04 -10.12
C GLN A 539 -10.48 -27.99 -10.93
N GLN A 540 -10.66 -29.23 -10.46
CA GLN A 540 -11.45 -30.24 -11.17
C GLN A 540 -12.94 -29.91 -11.26
N SER A 541 -13.49 -29.23 -10.26
CA SER A 541 -14.91 -28.89 -10.18
C SER A 541 -15.19 -27.39 -10.30
N ASP A 542 -14.17 -26.59 -10.66
CA ASP A 542 -14.22 -25.11 -10.78
C ASP A 542 -14.94 -24.44 -9.59
N LEU A 543 -14.61 -24.89 -8.38
CA LEU A 543 -15.27 -24.41 -7.18
C LEU A 543 -14.98 -22.93 -6.91
N THR A 544 -16.00 -22.22 -6.48
CA THR A 544 -15.87 -20.87 -5.93
C THR A 544 -15.68 -20.97 -4.43
N VAL A 545 -14.43 -20.93 -3.99
CA VAL A 545 -14.03 -21.02 -2.58
C VAL A 545 -13.70 -19.65 -2.01
N ALA A 546 -13.58 -19.57 -0.69
CA ALA A 546 -13.41 -18.34 0.06
C ALA A 546 -12.12 -18.31 0.88
N SER A 547 -11.58 -17.13 1.08
CA SER A 547 -10.67 -16.81 2.19
C SER A 547 -11.33 -15.86 3.18
N VAL A 548 -11.03 -16.02 4.47
CA VAL A 548 -11.44 -15.09 5.53
C VAL A 548 -10.18 -14.63 6.24
N LEU A 549 -9.93 -13.34 6.21
CA LEU A 549 -8.66 -12.74 6.60
C LEU A 549 -8.89 -11.56 7.55
N SER A 550 -7.98 -11.35 8.50
CA SER A 550 -7.98 -10.12 9.31
C SER A 550 -7.24 -8.95 8.64
N GLY A 551 -6.69 -9.16 7.45
CA GLY A 551 -6.01 -8.15 6.67
C GLY A 551 -6.95 -7.35 5.75
N ASN A 552 -6.55 -6.14 5.35
CA ASN A 552 -7.40 -5.13 4.72
C ASN A 552 -7.45 -5.13 3.19
N ARG A 553 -6.74 -6.03 2.50
CA ARG A 553 -6.72 -6.09 1.04
C ARG A 553 -7.21 -7.43 0.53
N ASN A 554 -8.50 -7.53 0.30
CA ASN A 554 -9.17 -8.71 -0.23
C ASN A 554 -9.45 -8.57 -1.73
N PHE A 555 -8.43 -8.39 -2.55
CA PHE A 555 -8.57 -8.36 -4.00
C PHE A 555 -8.57 -9.77 -4.59
N GLU A 556 -9.48 -10.01 -5.54
CA GLU A 556 -9.58 -11.26 -6.29
C GLU A 556 -8.23 -11.65 -6.91
N GLY A 557 -7.83 -12.92 -6.74
CA GLY A 557 -6.58 -13.49 -7.26
C GLY A 557 -5.29 -13.00 -6.59
N ARG A 558 -5.37 -12.06 -5.63
CA ARG A 558 -4.21 -11.54 -4.95
C ARG A 558 -3.83 -12.37 -3.71
N VAL A 559 -4.81 -12.88 -2.98
CA VAL A 559 -4.57 -13.76 -1.81
C VAL A 559 -4.05 -15.11 -2.28
N HIS A 560 -4.77 -15.74 -3.19
CA HIS A 560 -4.37 -17.00 -3.83
C HIS A 560 -5.07 -17.13 -5.20
N PRO A 561 -4.39 -17.65 -6.26
CA PRO A 561 -4.95 -17.70 -7.62
C PRO A 561 -6.27 -18.46 -7.73
N LEU A 562 -6.48 -19.49 -6.92
CA LEU A 562 -7.67 -20.33 -6.94
C LEU A 562 -8.80 -19.85 -6.01
N VAL A 563 -8.57 -18.81 -5.21
CA VAL A 563 -9.57 -18.28 -4.27
C VAL A 563 -10.26 -17.07 -4.88
N LYS A 564 -11.52 -17.27 -5.30
CA LYS A 564 -12.29 -16.25 -6.04
C LYS A 564 -12.98 -15.23 -5.13
N THR A 565 -13.27 -15.58 -3.86
CA THR A 565 -13.91 -14.68 -2.90
C THR A 565 -13.05 -14.48 -1.67
N ASN A 566 -12.89 -13.23 -1.26
CA ASN A 566 -12.02 -12.87 -0.14
C ASN A 566 -12.80 -11.95 0.80
N TRP A 567 -12.74 -12.27 2.10
CA TRP A 567 -13.51 -11.60 3.14
C TRP A 567 -12.58 -11.03 4.21
N LEU A 568 -12.69 -9.74 4.45
CA LEU A 568 -12.03 -9.07 5.57
C LEU A 568 -12.92 -9.19 6.81
N ALA A 569 -12.39 -9.73 7.87
CA ALA A 569 -13.11 -9.97 9.14
C ALA A 569 -12.24 -9.61 10.35
N SER A 570 -12.88 -9.43 11.50
CA SER A 570 -12.13 -9.32 12.76
C SER A 570 -11.41 -10.65 13.08
N PRO A 571 -10.27 -10.64 13.78
CA PRO A 571 -9.56 -11.86 14.18
C PRO A 571 -10.45 -12.93 14.83
N PRO A 572 -11.37 -12.61 15.78
CA PRO A 572 -12.26 -13.62 16.31
C PRO A 572 -13.22 -14.21 15.26
N LEU A 573 -13.70 -13.43 14.30
CA LEU A 573 -14.52 -13.95 13.21
C LEU A 573 -13.71 -14.82 12.25
N VAL A 574 -12.42 -14.56 12.05
CA VAL A 574 -11.52 -15.46 11.29
C VAL A 574 -11.48 -16.84 11.93
N VAL A 575 -11.32 -16.91 13.26
CA VAL A 575 -11.37 -18.18 14.00
C VAL A 575 -12.73 -18.84 13.87
N ALA A 576 -13.84 -18.09 14.00
CA ALA A 576 -15.20 -18.62 13.88
C ALA A 576 -15.45 -19.23 12.49
N TYR A 577 -15.02 -18.57 11.40
CA TYR A 577 -15.16 -19.10 10.04
C TYR A 577 -14.25 -20.31 9.76
N ALA A 578 -13.10 -20.43 10.44
CA ALA A 578 -12.28 -21.65 10.38
C ALA A 578 -13.00 -22.85 11.01
N LEU A 579 -13.75 -22.63 12.09
CA LEU A 579 -14.59 -23.63 12.73
C LEU A 579 -15.82 -24.00 11.88
N ALA A 580 -16.52 -23.01 11.33
CA ALA A 580 -17.67 -23.21 10.46
C ALA A 580 -17.28 -23.84 9.12
N GLY A 581 -16.14 -23.46 8.55
CA GLY A 581 -15.59 -23.99 7.30
C GLY A 581 -16.26 -23.50 6.03
N SER A 582 -17.22 -22.59 6.11
CA SER A 582 -17.96 -22.05 4.96
C SER A 582 -18.48 -20.65 5.26
N VAL A 583 -18.42 -19.75 4.26
CA VAL A 583 -19.08 -18.43 4.32
C VAL A 583 -20.59 -18.49 4.12
N ARG A 584 -21.12 -19.67 3.77
CA ARG A 584 -22.56 -19.91 3.63
C ARG A 584 -23.24 -20.26 4.95
N VAL A 585 -22.49 -20.45 6.02
CA VAL A 585 -23.03 -20.63 7.37
C VAL A 585 -23.35 -19.25 7.96
N ASP A 586 -24.61 -19.03 8.33
CA ASP A 586 -25.01 -17.84 9.07
C ASP A 586 -24.55 -17.96 10.53
N LEU A 587 -23.44 -17.35 10.87
CA LEU A 587 -22.85 -17.41 12.21
C LEU A 587 -23.75 -16.81 13.31
N SER A 588 -24.78 -16.06 12.96
CA SER A 588 -25.73 -15.46 13.91
C SER A 588 -26.80 -16.46 14.37
N THR A 589 -27.13 -17.44 13.54
CA THR A 589 -28.25 -18.36 13.76
C THR A 589 -27.90 -19.85 13.68
N GLU A 590 -26.86 -20.22 12.95
CA GLU A 590 -26.46 -21.59 12.73
C GLU A 590 -25.29 -22.02 13.63
N PRO A 591 -25.18 -23.32 13.98
CA PRO A 591 -24.08 -23.81 14.81
C PRO A 591 -22.78 -23.89 14.02
N LEU A 592 -21.66 -23.64 14.73
CA LEU A 592 -20.30 -23.81 14.21
C LEU A 592 -19.89 -25.28 14.07
N GLY A 593 -20.51 -26.15 14.87
CA GLY A 593 -20.26 -27.59 14.95
C GLY A 593 -20.90 -28.22 16.18
N GLU A 594 -20.57 -29.48 16.41
CA GLU A 594 -20.99 -30.21 17.60
C GLU A 594 -19.89 -30.21 18.66
N GLY A 595 -20.27 -29.94 19.89
CA GLY A 595 -19.38 -30.01 21.03
C GLY A 595 -19.06 -31.45 21.45
N SER A 596 -18.12 -31.61 22.38
CA SER A 596 -17.75 -32.89 22.94
C SER A 596 -18.91 -33.62 23.66
N ASP A 597 -19.96 -32.90 24.02
CA ASP A 597 -21.21 -33.42 24.62
C ASP A 597 -22.28 -33.77 23.57
N GLY A 598 -21.96 -33.68 22.27
CA GLY A 598 -22.87 -33.97 21.15
C GLY A 598 -23.91 -32.87 20.89
N LYS A 599 -23.82 -31.74 21.54
CA LYS A 599 -24.74 -30.61 21.31
C LYS A 599 -24.19 -29.60 20.32
N PRO A 600 -25.07 -28.90 19.57
CA PRO A 600 -24.66 -27.83 18.69
C PRO A 600 -24.08 -26.67 19.50
N VAL A 601 -22.95 -26.12 19.03
CA VAL A 601 -22.25 -24.95 19.61
C VAL A 601 -22.39 -23.78 18.65
N TYR A 602 -22.91 -22.68 19.14
CA TYR A 602 -23.15 -21.46 18.38
C TYR A 602 -22.06 -20.40 18.69
N LEU A 603 -21.90 -19.43 17.80
CA LEU A 603 -20.94 -18.34 18.01
C LEU A 603 -21.16 -17.62 19.35
N ARG A 604 -22.41 -17.36 19.73
CA ARG A 604 -22.76 -16.71 21.00
C ARG A 604 -22.30 -17.47 22.25
N ASP A 605 -22.12 -18.80 22.13
CA ASP A 605 -21.74 -19.66 23.25
C ASP A 605 -20.24 -19.59 23.54
N ILE A 606 -19.45 -19.10 22.60
CA ILE A 606 -17.99 -18.99 22.69
C ILE A 606 -17.46 -17.59 22.50
N TRP A 607 -18.33 -16.60 22.18
CA TRP A 607 -17.91 -15.20 22.06
C TRP A 607 -17.47 -14.66 23.42
N PRO A 608 -16.26 -14.09 23.55
CA PRO A 608 -15.79 -13.55 24.81
C PRO A 608 -16.52 -12.26 25.18
N THR A 609 -16.80 -12.06 26.46
CA THR A 609 -17.33 -10.80 26.98
C THR A 609 -16.28 -9.69 26.96
N GLN A 610 -16.70 -8.43 26.94
CA GLN A 610 -15.77 -7.30 27.00
C GLN A 610 -14.91 -7.32 28.28
N LYS A 611 -15.46 -7.82 29.40
CA LYS A 611 -14.69 -7.99 30.63
C LYS A 611 -13.57 -9.01 30.46
N GLU A 612 -13.84 -10.18 29.89
CA GLU A 612 -12.80 -11.20 29.62
C GLU A 612 -11.71 -10.65 28.71
N ILE A 613 -12.09 -9.87 27.69
CA ILE A 613 -11.13 -9.22 26.78
C ILE A 613 -10.29 -8.19 27.53
N ALA A 614 -10.92 -7.31 28.33
CA ALA A 614 -10.21 -6.30 29.11
C ALA A 614 -9.23 -6.93 30.12
N ASP A 615 -9.67 -7.99 30.82
CA ASP A 615 -8.82 -8.73 31.77
C ASP A 615 -7.61 -9.38 31.03
N ALA A 616 -7.81 -9.90 29.82
CA ALA A 616 -6.73 -10.46 29.01
C ALA A 616 -5.74 -9.39 28.51
N VAL A 617 -6.24 -8.20 28.11
CA VAL A 617 -5.41 -7.07 27.66
C VAL A 617 -4.47 -6.57 28.75
N LEU A 618 -4.79 -6.75 30.03
CA LEU A 618 -3.88 -6.40 31.14
C LEU A 618 -2.55 -7.18 31.11
N ASN A 619 -2.45 -8.29 30.33
CA ASN A 619 -1.18 -8.98 30.13
C ASN A 619 -0.22 -8.23 29.20
N VAL A 620 -0.69 -7.25 28.44
CA VAL A 620 0.18 -6.43 27.58
C VAL A 620 0.96 -5.44 28.44
N SER A 621 2.27 -5.52 28.41
CA SER A 621 3.14 -4.71 29.25
C SER A 621 4.23 -3.98 28.46
N THR A 622 4.68 -2.84 28.99
CA THR A 622 5.80 -2.06 28.45
C THR A 622 7.08 -2.92 28.30
N GLY A 623 7.27 -3.87 29.24
CA GLY A 623 8.43 -4.78 29.19
C GLY A 623 8.50 -5.63 27.91
N MET A 624 7.36 -5.97 27.31
CA MET A 624 7.33 -6.73 26.05
C MET A 624 7.84 -5.85 24.90
N PHE A 625 7.40 -4.59 24.81
CA PHE A 625 7.89 -3.66 23.82
C PHE A 625 9.39 -3.39 23.96
N HIS A 626 9.87 -3.15 25.18
CA HIS A 626 11.30 -2.97 25.42
C HIS A 626 12.12 -4.19 25.01
N LYS A 627 11.64 -5.39 25.33
CA LYS A 627 12.31 -6.65 24.96
C LYS A 627 12.41 -6.80 23.44
N GLU A 628 11.30 -6.62 22.72
CA GLU A 628 11.24 -6.92 21.29
C GLU A 628 11.89 -5.85 20.40
N TYR A 629 11.93 -4.60 20.88
CA TYR A 629 12.53 -3.50 20.13
C TYR A 629 13.92 -3.05 20.59
N ALA A 630 14.48 -3.65 21.66
CA ALA A 630 15.81 -3.28 22.17
C ALA A 630 16.91 -3.34 21.10
N GLU A 631 16.83 -4.32 20.22
CA GLU A 631 17.82 -4.55 19.15
C GLU A 631 17.17 -4.60 17.75
N VAL A 632 16.16 -3.76 17.53
CA VAL A 632 15.33 -3.78 16.32
C VAL A 632 16.13 -3.68 15.01
N PHE A 633 17.27 -3.02 15.01
CA PHE A 633 18.15 -2.88 13.85
C PHE A 633 19.31 -3.91 13.80
N ALA A 634 19.54 -4.65 14.87
CA ALA A 634 20.62 -5.65 14.94
C ALA A 634 20.25 -6.93 14.20
N GLY A 635 18.99 -7.36 14.30
CA GLY A 635 18.51 -8.59 13.71
C GLY A 635 18.97 -9.85 14.41
N ASP A 636 18.57 -11.00 13.89
CA ASP A 636 18.95 -12.32 14.39
C ASP A 636 20.37 -12.75 13.93
N ALA A 637 20.76 -13.94 14.36
CA ALA A 637 22.07 -14.48 14.02
C ALA A 637 22.25 -14.72 12.50
N GLN A 638 21.19 -15.06 11.77
CA GLN A 638 21.26 -15.27 10.32
C GLN A 638 21.49 -13.94 9.59
N TRP A 639 20.76 -12.87 9.98
CA TRP A 639 20.98 -11.53 9.46
C TRP A 639 22.39 -11.01 9.76
N GLN A 640 22.87 -11.18 11.00
CA GLN A 640 24.20 -10.74 11.42
C GLN A 640 25.34 -11.48 10.70
N ALA A 641 25.12 -12.74 10.32
CA ALA A 641 26.10 -13.54 9.57
C ALA A 641 26.27 -13.13 8.10
N ILE A 642 25.40 -12.25 7.55
CA ILE A 642 25.55 -11.77 6.17
C ILE A 642 26.78 -10.86 6.08
N GLU A 643 27.82 -11.29 5.39
CA GLU A 643 29.01 -10.50 5.13
C GLU A 643 28.78 -9.53 3.95
N VAL A 644 29.20 -8.26 4.11
CA VAL A 644 29.07 -7.25 3.06
C VAL A 644 30.36 -6.43 2.94
N PRO A 645 30.75 -6.03 1.71
CA PRO A 645 31.90 -5.15 1.49
C PRO A 645 31.69 -3.77 2.13
N GLN A 646 32.71 -3.25 2.76
CA GLN A 646 32.75 -1.87 3.27
C GLN A 646 33.19 -0.94 2.11
N ALA A 647 32.26 -0.57 1.23
CA ALA A 647 32.56 0.24 0.05
C ALA A 647 31.52 1.34 -0.14
N ALA A 648 31.96 2.53 -0.55
CA ALA A 648 31.08 3.69 -0.81
C ALA A 648 30.17 3.47 -2.03
N THR A 649 30.60 2.67 -3.00
CA THR A 649 29.85 2.28 -4.18
C THR A 649 29.56 0.78 -4.15
N TYR A 650 28.38 0.37 -4.62
CA TYR A 650 28.03 -1.04 -4.74
C TYR A 650 28.84 -1.72 -5.84
N VAL A 651 29.28 -2.94 -5.58
CA VAL A 651 29.98 -3.78 -6.57
C VAL A 651 28.92 -4.60 -7.32
N TRP A 652 28.54 -4.12 -8.49
CA TRP A 652 27.53 -4.76 -9.31
C TRP A 652 28.01 -6.12 -9.84
N GLN A 653 27.12 -7.10 -9.78
CA GLN A 653 27.36 -8.47 -10.26
C GLN A 653 26.54 -8.70 -11.54
N ASP A 654 27.19 -8.92 -12.68
CA ASP A 654 26.52 -9.09 -13.99
C ASP A 654 25.63 -10.34 -14.07
N ASP A 655 25.93 -11.35 -13.27
CA ASP A 655 25.20 -12.62 -13.19
C ASP A 655 24.05 -12.57 -12.15
N SER A 656 23.97 -11.53 -11.33
CA SER A 656 22.88 -11.35 -10.37
C SER A 656 21.52 -11.39 -11.05
N THR A 657 20.58 -12.10 -10.43
CA THR A 657 19.20 -12.17 -10.91
C THR A 657 18.22 -11.40 -10.01
N TYR A 658 18.73 -10.77 -8.92
CA TYR A 658 17.96 -9.94 -7.99
C TYR A 658 18.35 -8.47 -8.04
N ILE A 659 19.63 -8.14 -8.21
CA ILE A 659 20.16 -6.77 -8.14
C ILE A 659 20.96 -6.49 -9.41
N GLN A 660 20.47 -5.59 -10.27
CA GLN A 660 21.12 -5.21 -11.52
C GLN A 660 21.28 -3.69 -11.62
N HIS A 661 22.39 -3.24 -12.21
CA HIS A 661 22.60 -1.81 -12.46
C HIS A 661 21.54 -1.29 -13.44
N PRO A 662 20.68 -0.33 -13.04
CA PRO A 662 19.63 0.20 -13.91
C PRO A 662 20.22 1.23 -14.89
N PRO A 663 19.67 1.35 -16.12
CA PRO A 663 20.22 2.24 -17.15
C PRO A 663 19.81 3.72 -17.00
N PHE A 664 19.08 4.07 -15.97
CA PHE A 664 18.43 5.39 -15.88
C PHE A 664 19.42 6.56 -15.83
N PHE A 665 20.60 6.39 -15.24
CA PHE A 665 21.54 7.48 -14.94
C PHE A 665 22.80 7.48 -15.82
N ASP A 666 22.89 6.63 -16.84
CA ASP A 666 24.10 6.46 -17.65
C ASP A 666 24.56 7.77 -18.36
N ASP A 667 23.60 8.58 -18.80
CA ASP A 667 23.83 9.83 -19.54
C ASP A 667 23.52 11.09 -18.73
N VAL A 668 23.36 11.00 -17.42
CA VAL A 668 22.94 12.14 -16.57
C VAL A 668 23.90 13.33 -16.59
N ALA A 669 25.21 13.08 -16.80
CA ALA A 669 26.22 14.14 -16.94
C ALA A 669 26.17 14.85 -18.30
N GLY A 670 25.42 14.33 -19.26
CA GLY A 670 25.25 14.93 -20.59
C GLY A 670 24.27 16.13 -20.58
N PRO A 671 23.99 16.72 -21.75
CA PRO A 671 23.04 17.84 -21.88
C PRO A 671 21.63 17.42 -21.45
N LEU A 672 20.80 18.41 -21.12
CA LEU A 672 19.38 18.16 -20.84
C LEU A 672 18.70 17.51 -22.05
N PRO A 673 17.76 16.58 -21.82
CA PRO A 673 16.93 16.03 -22.89
C PRO A 673 16.18 17.13 -23.66
N VAL A 674 16.12 17.01 -24.97
CA VAL A 674 15.35 17.94 -25.81
C VAL A 674 13.88 17.56 -25.74
N ILE A 675 13.05 18.49 -25.27
CA ILE A 675 11.60 18.33 -25.32
C ILE A 675 11.13 18.58 -26.76
N ALA A 676 10.60 17.55 -27.38
CA ALA A 676 10.12 17.58 -28.74
C ALA A 676 8.76 16.89 -28.90
N ASP A 677 8.05 17.25 -29.94
CA ASP A 677 6.82 16.58 -30.34
C ASP A 677 7.06 15.07 -30.55
N VAL A 678 6.12 14.27 -30.14
CA VAL A 678 6.18 12.82 -30.39
C VAL A 678 5.62 12.57 -31.79
N GLN A 679 6.43 12.03 -32.67
CA GLN A 679 6.09 11.84 -34.07
C GLN A 679 5.99 10.36 -34.43
N LYS A 680 4.97 9.99 -35.20
CA LYS A 680 4.75 8.64 -35.76
C LYS A 680 4.72 7.54 -34.68
N ALA A 681 4.18 7.85 -33.49
CA ALA A 681 4.07 6.86 -32.42
C ALA A 681 3.07 5.76 -32.78
N ARG A 682 3.34 4.56 -32.30
CA ARG A 682 2.42 3.41 -32.36
C ARG A 682 1.81 3.15 -30.99
N VAL A 683 0.61 2.59 -31.01
CA VAL A 683 -0.08 2.19 -29.79
C VAL A 683 0.45 0.83 -29.34
N LEU A 684 1.01 0.78 -28.11
CA LEU A 684 1.46 -0.46 -27.52
C LEU A 684 0.31 -1.26 -26.90
N ALA A 685 -0.64 -0.58 -26.29
CA ALA A 685 -1.83 -1.18 -25.70
C ALA A 685 -2.98 -0.19 -25.60
N ILE A 686 -4.21 -0.69 -25.74
CA ILE A 686 -5.45 0.01 -25.37
C ILE A 686 -6.05 -0.72 -24.17
N LEU A 687 -6.12 -0.03 -23.04
CA LEU A 687 -6.52 -0.59 -21.76
C LEU A 687 -7.86 -0.02 -21.31
N GLY A 688 -8.63 -0.82 -20.58
CA GLY A 688 -9.94 -0.44 -20.08
C GLY A 688 -9.89 0.52 -18.89
N ASP A 689 -11.02 0.64 -18.20
CA ASP A 689 -11.16 1.44 -16.99
C ASP A 689 -10.59 0.72 -15.77
N SER A 690 -10.17 1.49 -14.76
CA SER A 690 -9.66 1.00 -13.45
C SER A 690 -8.51 -0.02 -13.57
N VAL A 691 -7.64 0.15 -14.56
CA VAL A 691 -6.42 -0.65 -14.69
C VAL A 691 -5.48 -0.30 -13.53
N THR A 692 -5.22 -1.29 -12.71
CA THR A 692 -4.44 -1.10 -11.48
C THR A 692 -2.94 -1.13 -11.72
N THR A 693 -2.16 -0.63 -10.78
CA THR A 693 -0.71 -0.77 -10.77
C THR A 693 -0.25 -2.25 -10.74
N ASP A 694 -1.10 -3.17 -10.22
CA ASP A 694 -0.87 -4.63 -10.30
C ASP A 694 -0.99 -5.17 -11.73
N HIS A 695 -1.88 -4.60 -12.54
CA HIS A 695 -1.98 -4.95 -13.95
C HIS A 695 -0.77 -4.46 -14.74
N ILE A 696 -0.26 -3.27 -14.42
CA ILE A 696 0.88 -2.65 -15.11
C ILE A 696 2.20 -3.31 -14.66
N SER A 697 2.40 -3.49 -13.36
CA SER A 697 3.61 -4.07 -12.77
C SER A 697 3.26 -5.12 -11.72
N PRO A 698 3.16 -6.40 -12.09
CA PRO A 698 2.77 -7.47 -11.18
C PRO A 698 3.80 -7.67 -10.05
N ALA A 699 3.34 -8.17 -8.91
CA ALA A 699 4.19 -8.56 -7.78
C ALA A 699 4.25 -10.08 -7.57
N GLY A 700 3.27 -10.81 -8.13
CA GLY A 700 3.11 -12.26 -7.93
C GLY A 700 4.11 -13.12 -8.71
N ASN A 701 3.74 -14.40 -8.86
CA ASN A 701 4.60 -15.42 -9.45
C ASN A 701 4.96 -15.14 -10.90
N ILE A 702 6.17 -15.54 -11.30
CA ILE A 702 6.70 -15.44 -12.65
C ILE A 702 6.43 -16.75 -13.40
N LYS A 703 5.70 -16.68 -14.51
CA LYS A 703 5.45 -17.86 -15.35
C LYS A 703 6.70 -18.25 -16.14
N ALA A 704 6.96 -19.57 -16.26
CA ALA A 704 8.17 -20.09 -16.89
C ALA A 704 8.32 -19.73 -18.38
N ASP A 705 7.21 -19.56 -19.08
CA ASP A 705 7.14 -19.23 -20.52
C ASP A 705 7.02 -17.72 -20.79
N SER A 706 6.85 -16.90 -19.76
CA SER A 706 6.81 -15.44 -19.87
C SER A 706 8.17 -14.86 -20.29
N PRO A 707 8.23 -13.64 -20.83
CA PRO A 707 9.51 -12.98 -21.13
C PRO A 707 10.47 -12.95 -19.93
N ALA A 708 9.97 -12.68 -18.72
CA ALA A 708 10.76 -12.69 -17.48
C ALA A 708 11.22 -14.12 -17.11
N GLY A 709 10.34 -15.14 -17.26
CA GLY A 709 10.70 -16.53 -17.02
C GLY A 709 11.77 -17.04 -17.98
N ARG A 710 11.66 -16.70 -19.28
CA ARG A 710 12.69 -17.01 -20.27
C ARG A 710 14.05 -16.38 -19.93
N TYR A 711 14.03 -15.11 -19.49
CA TYR A 711 15.23 -14.41 -19.03
C TYR A 711 15.87 -15.12 -17.83
N LEU A 712 15.11 -15.44 -16.80
CA LEU A 712 15.63 -16.12 -15.61
C LEU A 712 16.22 -17.50 -15.96
N ARG A 713 15.54 -18.27 -16.82
CA ARG A 713 16.06 -19.55 -17.30
C ARG A 713 17.36 -19.38 -18.09
N SER A 714 17.51 -18.34 -18.91
CA SER A 714 18.75 -18.04 -19.60
C SER A 714 19.92 -17.71 -18.67
N LYS A 715 19.61 -17.26 -17.45
CA LYS A 715 20.56 -17.04 -16.35
C LYS A 715 20.76 -18.28 -15.45
N GLY A 716 20.17 -19.44 -15.80
CA GLY A 716 20.32 -20.69 -15.06
C GLY A 716 19.41 -20.84 -13.84
N VAL A 717 18.40 -19.96 -13.66
CA VAL A 717 17.43 -20.08 -12.56
C VAL A 717 16.34 -21.07 -12.94
N GLU A 718 16.11 -22.08 -12.10
CA GLU A 718 15.05 -23.06 -12.29
C GLU A 718 13.67 -22.47 -11.96
N PRO A 719 12.56 -22.91 -12.61
CA PRO A 719 11.23 -22.36 -12.37
C PRO A 719 10.76 -22.37 -10.90
N LYS A 720 11.16 -23.37 -10.12
CA LYS A 720 10.86 -23.46 -8.68
C LYS A 720 11.54 -22.36 -7.85
N ASP A 721 12.64 -21.78 -8.38
CA ASP A 721 13.49 -20.79 -7.73
C ASP A 721 13.27 -19.38 -8.29
N PHE A 722 12.24 -19.19 -9.16
CA PHE A 722 11.94 -17.89 -9.75
C PHE A 722 11.55 -16.84 -8.69
N ASN A 723 10.98 -17.29 -7.57
CA ASN A 723 10.39 -16.40 -6.57
C ASN A 723 9.27 -15.55 -7.24
N SER A 724 9.13 -14.28 -6.86
CA SER A 724 8.09 -13.40 -7.39
C SER A 724 8.68 -12.17 -8.09
N TYR A 725 7.87 -11.48 -8.90
CA TYR A 725 8.23 -10.16 -9.41
C TYR A 725 8.52 -9.16 -8.26
N GLY A 726 7.78 -9.25 -7.15
CA GLY A 726 8.01 -8.41 -5.98
C GLY A 726 9.42 -8.52 -5.42
N SER A 727 9.91 -9.75 -5.27
CA SER A 727 11.26 -10.03 -4.75
C SER A 727 12.38 -9.63 -5.72
N ARG A 728 12.09 -9.49 -7.02
CA ARG A 728 13.09 -9.17 -8.05
C ARG A 728 13.06 -7.71 -8.54
N ARG A 729 12.40 -6.83 -7.80
CA ARG A 729 12.28 -5.40 -8.16
C ARG A 729 13.60 -4.64 -8.22
N GLY A 730 14.69 -5.17 -7.64
CA GLY A 730 16.04 -4.66 -7.81
C GLY A 730 16.69 -5.00 -9.16
N ASN A 731 16.00 -5.79 -10.00
CA ASN A 731 16.47 -6.19 -11.31
C ASN A 731 15.56 -5.64 -12.42
N HIS A 732 16.02 -4.56 -13.08
CA HIS A 732 15.26 -3.89 -14.13
C HIS A 732 14.97 -4.82 -15.33
N GLU A 733 15.83 -5.78 -15.62
CA GLU A 733 15.66 -6.74 -16.72
C GLU A 733 14.47 -7.68 -16.48
N VAL A 734 14.26 -8.11 -15.24
CA VAL A 734 13.07 -8.89 -14.86
C VAL A 734 11.83 -8.01 -14.89
N MET A 735 11.93 -6.80 -14.33
CA MET A 735 10.76 -5.92 -14.13
C MET A 735 10.22 -5.36 -15.45
N MET A 736 11.08 -4.94 -16.38
CA MET A 736 10.62 -4.46 -17.69
C MET A 736 9.94 -5.58 -18.51
N ARG A 737 10.40 -6.84 -18.35
CA ARG A 737 9.77 -8.03 -18.96
C ARG A 737 8.44 -8.40 -18.29
N GLY A 738 8.25 -7.99 -17.05
CA GLY A 738 7.00 -8.12 -16.29
C GLY A 738 6.00 -6.99 -16.52
N THR A 739 6.43 -5.87 -17.10
CA THR A 739 5.56 -4.72 -17.34
C THR A 739 4.44 -5.10 -18.33
N PHE A 740 3.18 -4.88 -17.87
CA PHE A 740 1.95 -5.34 -18.54
C PHE A 740 1.84 -6.87 -18.72
N ALA A 741 2.59 -7.68 -17.98
CA ALA A 741 2.52 -9.14 -18.06
C ALA A 741 1.51 -9.78 -17.10
N ASN A 742 0.64 -9.02 -16.47
CA ASN A 742 -0.39 -9.56 -15.59
C ASN A 742 -1.34 -10.46 -16.40
N ILE A 743 -1.69 -11.62 -15.82
CA ILE A 743 -2.53 -12.65 -16.48
C ILE A 743 -3.97 -12.21 -16.73
N ARG A 744 -4.43 -11.15 -16.08
CA ARG A 744 -5.80 -10.61 -16.16
C ARG A 744 -5.87 -9.26 -16.88
N ILE A 745 -4.74 -8.73 -17.35
CA ILE A 745 -4.76 -7.51 -18.15
C ILE A 745 -5.48 -7.80 -19.47
N ARG A 746 -6.32 -6.87 -19.90
CA ARG A 746 -7.02 -6.95 -21.19
C ARG A 746 -6.54 -5.82 -22.08
N ASN A 747 -6.00 -6.18 -23.21
CA ASN A 747 -5.66 -5.24 -24.27
C ASN A 747 -6.78 -5.24 -25.32
N GLU A 748 -7.53 -4.14 -25.41
CA GLU A 748 -8.68 -4.02 -26.31
C GLU A 748 -8.28 -4.21 -27.80
N MET A 749 -6.99 -4.07 -28.14
CA MET A 749 -6.45 -4.42 -29.48
C MET A 749 -6.63 -5.90 -29.84
N LEU A 750 -6.76 -6.77 -28.84
CA LEU A 750 -6.96 -8.22 -28.98
C LEU A 750 -8.37 -8.67 -28.57
N GLY A 751 -9.32 -7.74 -28.50
CA GLY A 751 -10.69 -8.02 -28.07
C GLY A 751 -10.77 -8.33 -26.56
N ASN A 752 -11.37 -9.47 -26.20
CA ASN A 752 -11.58 -9.84 -24.79
C ASN A 752 -10.49 -10.79 -24.24
N GLU A 753 -9.39 -10.96 -24.93
CA GLU A 753 -8.33 -11.85 -24.49
C GLU A 753 -7.61 -11.31 -23.27
N GLU A 754 -7.42 -12.15 -22.25
CA GLU A 754 -6.64 -11.84 -21.06
C GLU A 754 -5.16 -12.24 -21.22
N GLY A 755 -4.29 -11.45 -20.61
CA GLY A 755 -2.83 -11.69 -20.59
C GLY A 755 -2.02 -10.56 -21.21
N GLY A 756 -0.72 -10.55 -20.95
CA GLY A 756 0.22 -9.51 -21.35
C GLY A 756 0.63 -9.56 -22.83
N TYR A 757 -0.33 -9.55 -23.73
CA TYR A 757 -0.12 -9.62 -25.17
C TYR A 757 -0.57 -8.35 -25.88
N THR A 758 0.01 -8.10 -27.06
CA THR A 758 -0.37 -7.01 -27.96
C THR A 758 -0.17 -7.41 -29.41
N LEU A 759 -0.58 -6.54 -30.31
CA LEU A 759 -0.37 -6.67 -31.75
C LEU A 759 0.83 -5.80 -32.17
N HIS A 760 1.83 -6.41 -32.81
CA HIS A 760 2.84 -5.65 -33.53
C HIS A 760 2.26 -5.25 -34.90
N VAL A 761 1.72 -4.02 -34.98
CA VAL A 761 0.90 -3.57 -36.11
C VAL A 761 1.60 -3.71 -37.48
N PRO A 762 2.91 -3.37 -37.63
CA PRO A 762 3.59 -3.52 -38.93
C PRO A 762 3.62 -4.94 -39.50
N THR A 763 3.63 -5.96 -38.65
CA THR A 763 3.66 -7.38 -39.07
C THR A 763 2.36 -8.14 -38.82
N ASP A 764 1.37 -7.49 -38.20
CA ASP A 764 0.09 -8.09 -37.75
C ASP A 764 0.29 -9.34 -36.86
N GLU A 765 1.39 -9.35 -36.10
CA GLU A 765 1.79 -10.48 -35.25
C GLU A 765 1.42 -10.24 -33.79
N LYS A 766 0.76 -11.21 -33.17
CA LYS A 766 0.47 -11.19 -31.72
C LYS A 766 1.71 -11.60 -30.95
N LEU A 767 2.19 -10.73 -30.05
CA LEU A 767 3.40 -10.92 -29.24
C LEU A 767 3.12 -10.58 -27.77
N PRO A 768 3.93 -11.14 -26.83
CA PRO A 768 4.03 -10.54 -25.49
C PRO A 768 4.38 -9.05 -25.61
N ILE A 769 3.77 -8.22 -24.73
CA ILE A 769 3.95 -6.75 -24.79
C ILE A 769 5.43 -6.37 -24.77
N TYR A 770 6.25 -7.04 -23.93
CA TYR A 770 7.69 -6.81 -23.89
C TYR A 770 8.37 -7.08 -25.25
N ASP A 771 8.09 -8.23 -25.85
CA ASP A 771 8.73 -8.63 -27.13
C ASP A 771 8.34 -7.65 -28.25
N ALA A 772 7.08 -7.21 -28.30
CA ALA A 772 6.62 -6.19 -29.25
C ALA A 772 7.29 -4.84 -29.01
N ALA A 773 7.39 -4.40 -27.76
CA ALA A 773 8.04 -3.13 -27.40
C ALA A 773 9.52 -3.10 -27.80
N MET A 774 10.25 -4.21 -27.58
CA MET A 774 11.65 -4.33 -27.99
C MET A 774 11.81 -4.28 -29.53
N ARG A 775 10.87 -4.85 -30.27
CA ARG A 775 10.86 -4.77 -31.72
C ARG A 775 10.66 -3.33 -32.22
N TYR A 776 9.67 -2.62 -31.65
CA TYR A 776 9.44 -1.20 -31.97
C TYR A 776 10.64 -0.31 -31.61
N GLN A 777 11.32 -0.59 -30.50
CA GLN A 777 12.55 0.13 -30.14
C GLN A 777 13.68 -0.09 -31.17
N GLN A 778 13.86 -1.34 -31.64
CA GLN A 778 14.83 -1.65 -32.73
C GLN A 778 14.48 -0.93 -34.03
N GLU A 779 13.20 -0.71 -34.31
CA GLU A 779 12.69 0.03 -35.46
C GLU A 779 12.77 1.56 -35.26
N GLY A 780 13.15 2.05 -34.07
CA GLY A 780 13.16 3.47 -33.72
C GLY A 780 11.78 4.11 -33.61
N THR A 781 10.74 3.30 -33.39
CA THR A 781 9.34 3.73 -33.33
C THR A 781 8.94 4.09 -31.90
N PRO A 782 8.56 5.34 -31.60
CA PRO A 782 8.04 5.72 -30.28
C PRO A 782 6.70 5.06 -30.00
N LEU A 783 6.43 4.80 -28.72
CA LEU A 783 5.23 4.11 -28.25
C LEU A 783 4.36 5.00 -27.39
N VAL A 784 3.06 4.73 -27.42
CA VAL A 784 2.07 5.28 -26.51
C VAL A 784 1.17 4.17 -25.95
N VAL A 785 0.66 4.39 -24.74
CA VAL A 785 -0.39 3.55 -24.13
C VAL A 785 -1.66 4.40 -24.06
N ILE A 786 -2.81 3.81 -24.41
CA ILE A 786 -4.12 4.42 -24.28
C ILE A 786 -4.87 3.71 -23.17
N ALA A 787 -5.56 4.45 -22.30
CA ALA A 787 -6.28 3.88 -21.18
C ALA A 787 -7.62 4.57 -20.89
N GLY A 788 -8.45 3.90 -20.12
CA GLY A 788 -9.73 4.43 -19.66
C GLY A 788 -9.64 5.29 -18.41
N GLN A 789 -10.68 5.21 -17.58
CA GLN A 789 -10.78 5.97 -16.34
C GLN A 789 -9.91 5.34 -15.23
N GLU A 790 -9.47 6.16 -14.26
CA GLU A 790 -8.73 5.77 -13.06
C GLU A 790 -7.48 4.92 -13.36
N TYR A 791 -6.73 5.28 -14.43
CA TYR A 791 -5.52 4.55 -14.80
C TYR A 791 -4.46 4.60 -13.72
N GLY A 792 -3.96 3.43 -13.31
CA GLY A 792 -2.93 3.29 -12.28
C GLY A 792 -3.44 3.25 -10.85
N THR A 793 -4.75 2.98 -10.63
CA THR A 793 -5.32 2.81 -9.29
C THR A 793 -4.67 1.64 -8.53
N GLY A 794 -4.72 1.67 -7.20
CA GLY A 794 -4.19 0.60 -6.34
C GLY A 794 -2.92 0.99 -5.58
N SER A 795 -2.04 0.01 -5.31
CA SER A 795 -0.80 0.23 -4.55
C SER A 795 0.15 1.13 -5.30
N SER A 796 0.89 1.95 -4.56
CA SER A 796 1.99 2.70 -5.13
C SER A 796 3.08 1.75 -5.66
N ARG A 797 3.38 1.85 -6.96
CA ARG A 797 4.43 1.07 -7.63
C ARG A 797 5.17 1.92 -8.63
N ASP A 798 6.40 2.24 -8.29
CA ASP A 798 7.34 2.95 -9.17
C ASP A 798 7.61 2.19 -10.48
N TRP A 799 7.72 0.87 -10.40
CA TRP A 799 7.92 0.01 -11.57
C TRP A 799 6.79 0.08 -12.60
N ALA A 800 5.58 0.52 -12.22
CA ALA A 800 4.53 0.79 -13.19
C ALA A 800 4.89 1.96 -14.12
N ALA A 801 5.71 2.91 -13.66
CA ALA A 801 6.24 4.00 -14.48
C ALA A 801 7.64 3.70 -15.03
N LYS A 802 8.56 3.15 -14.22
CA LYS A 802 9.91 2.74 -14.64
C LYS A 802 9.86 1.74 -15.80
N GLY A 803 9.03 0.69 -15.67
CA GLY A 803 8.86 -0.30 -16.72
C GLY A 803 8.22 0.27 -17.98
N THR A 804 7.22 1.14 -17.85
CA THR A 804 6.58 1.85 -18.96
C THR A 804 7.60 2.69 -19.73
N ASN A 805 8.47 3.42 -19.05
CA ASN A 805 9.58 4.17 -19.66
C ASN A 805 10.55 3.25 -20.41
N LEU A 806 11.01 2.15 -19.75
CA LEU A 806 11.96 1.20 -20.33
C LEU A 806 11.43 0.48 -21.57
N LEU A 807 10.12 0.29 -21.67
CA LEU A 807 9.47 -0.23 -22.88
C LEU A 807 9.42 0.78 -24.04
N GLY A 808 9.92 2.02 -23.85
CA GLY A 808 9.96 3.05 -24.90
C GLY A 808 8.68 3.85 -25.04
N VAL A 809 7.76 3.75 -24.07
CA VAL A 809 6.51 4.54 -24.05
C VAL A 809 6.84 6.00 -23.74
N LYS A 810 6.46 6.91 -24.63
CA LYS A 810 6.69 8.35 -24.51
C LYS A 810 5.54 9.08 -23.83
N ALA A 811 4.32 8.60 -24.03
CA ALA A 811 3.14 9.16 -23.40
C ALA A 811 2.11 8.09 -23.04
N VAL A 812 1.34 8.38 -22.01
CA VAL A 812 0.13 7.64 -21.65
C VAL A 812 -1.06 8.59 -21.83
N ILE A 813 -2.07 8.18 -22.61
CA ILE A 813 -3.26 8.98 -22.90
C ILE A 813 -4.44 8.29 -22.24
N ALA A 814 -5.00 8.87 -21.19
CA ALA A 814 -6.07 8.24 -20.40
C ALA A 814 -7.31 9.16 -20.28
N GLU A 815 -8.45 8.58 -19.93
CA GLU A 815 -9.66 9.33 -19.60
C GLU A 815 -9.52 10.02 -18.23
N SER A 816 -8.83 9.34 -17.27
CA SER A 816 -8.36 9.92 -16.00
C SER A 816 -7.24 9.08 -15.38
N PHE A 817 -6.48 9.68 -14.49
CA PHE A 817 -5.35 9.04 -13.79
C PHE A 817 -5.60 8.95 -12.29
N GLU A 818 -5.07 7.91 -11.68
CA GLU A 818 -4.82 7.93 -10.24
C GLU A 818 -3.60 8.84 -9.95
N ARG A 819 -3.70 9.59 -8.85
CA ARG A 819 -2.75 10.67 -8.52
C ARG A 819 -1.30 10.21 -8.44
N ILE A 820 -1.02 9.14 -7.68
CA ILE A 820 0.33 8.65 -7.44
C ILE A 820 0.97 8.13 -8.73
N HIS A 821 0.20 7.38 -9.52
CA HIS A 821 0.72 6.83 -10.78
C HIS A 821 1.00 7.93 -11.82
N ARG A 822 0.13 8.96 -11.90
CA ARG A 822 0.35 10.14 -12.75
C ARG A 822 1.67 10.83 -12.38
N SER A 823 1.90 11.06 -11.07
CA SER A 823 3.13 11.68 -10.58
C SER A 823 4.36 10.82 -10.89
N ASN A 824 4.26 9.50 -10.73
CA ASN A 824 5.34 8.57 -11.08
C ASN A 824 5.68 8.60 -12.58
N LEU A 825 4.68 8.73 -13.46
CA LEU A 825 4.92 8.86 -14.91
C LEU A 825 5.74 10.12 -15.22
N VAL A 826 5.36 11.28 -14.66
CA VAL A 826 6.14 12.52 -14.78
C VAL A 826 7.53 12.34 -14.19
N GLY A 827 7.63 11.73 -13.02
CA GLY A 827 8.87 11.44 -12.33
C GLY A 827 9.85 10.56 -13.12
N MET A 828 9.34 9.79 -14.08
CA MET A 828 10.13 8.98 -15.02
C MET A 828 10.22 9.58 -16.44
N GLY A 829 9.77 10.81 -16.65
CA GLY A 829 9.82 11.47 -17.97
C GLY A 829 8.83 10.89 -19.00
N VAL A 830 7.79 10.18 -18.54
CA VAL A 830 6.67 9.72 -19.40
C VAL A 830 5.55 10.76 -19.32
N LEU A 831 5.07 11.24 -20.48
CA LEU A 831 4.09 12.32 -20.57
C LEU A 831 2.66 11.79 -20.29
N PRO A 832 2.01 12.20 -19.19
CA PRO A 832 0.60 11.87 -18.96
C PRO A 832 -0.30 12.87 -19.68
N LEU A 833 -1.21 12.36 -20.51
CA LEU A 833 -2.19 13.15 -21.28
C LEU A 833 -3.60 12.68 -20.94
N GLN A 834 -4.52 13.61 -20.82
CA GLN A 834 -5.91 13.31 -20.51
C GLN A 834 -6.83 13.77 -21.64
N PHE A 835 -7.76 12.91 -22.04
CA PHE A 835 -8.82 13.28 -22.99
C PHE A 835 -9.69 14.40 -22.42
N LYS A 836 -10.11 15.33 -23.29
CA LYS A 836 -10.96 16.49 -22.96
C LYS A 836 -12.35 16.33 -23.60
N ASN A 837 -13.30 17.14 -23.13
CA ASN A 837 -14.62 17.33 -23.76
C ASN A 837 -15.42 16.03 -23.96
N GLY A 838 -15.32 15.09 -23.04
CA GLY A 838 -16.01 13.79 -23.11
C GLY A 838 -15.47 12.83 -24.18
N GLN A 839 -14.32 13.14 -24.75
CA GLN A 839 -13.62 12.23 -25.66
C GLN A 839 -12.99 11.08 -24.88
N SER A 840 -12.95 9.92 -25.52
CA SER A 840 -12.39 8.69 -24.96
C SER A 840 -11.89 7.79 -26.08
N ARG A 841 -11.16 6.73 -25.71
CA ARG A 841 -10.79 5.68 -26.67
C ARG A 841 -12.00 5.12 -27.45
N LYS A 842 -13.17 5.02 -26.78
CA LYS A 842 -14.42 4.51 -27.37
C LYS A 842 -15.09 5.51 -28.30
N THR A 843 -15.21 6.80 -27.88
CA THR A 843 -15.84 7.83 -28.71
C THR A 843 -15.02 8.18 -29.95
N LEU A 844 -13.71 7.99 -29.86
CA LEU A 844 -12.75 8.14 -30.97
C LEU A 844 -12.58 6.84 -31.77
N GLU A 845 -13.26 5.75 -31.39
CA GLU A 845 -13.18 4.45 -32.08
C GLU A 845 -11.72 4.01 -32.34
N LEU A 846 -10.86 4.12 -31.31
CA LEU A 846 -9.45 3.75 -31.46
C LEU A 846 -9.29 2.23 -31.48
N THR A 847 -8.57 1.74 -32.48
CA THR A 847 -8.31 0.31 -32.72
C THR A 847 -6.91 -0.13 -32.30
N GLY A 848 -6.00 0.85 -32.08
CA GLY A 848 -4.57 0.61 -31.83
C GLY A 848 -3.72 0.49 -33.11
N LYS A 849 -4.33 0.54 -34.29
CA LYS A 849 -3.63 0.49 -35.58
C LYS A 849 -3.24 1.87 -36.11
N GLU A 850 -3.69 2.92 -35.46
CA GLU A 850 -3.44 4.33 -35.81
C GLU A 850 -1.95 4.66 -35.68
N VAL A 851 -1.53 5.70 -36.41
CA VAL A 851 -0.29 6.43 -36.18
C VAL A 851 -0.63 7.73 -35.47
N LEU A 852 0.05 7.98 -34.37
CA LEU A 852 -0.23 9.12 -33.49
C LEU A 852 0.94 10.11 -33.51
N ASN A 853 0.61 11.41 -33.59
CA ASN A 853 1.54 12.48 -33.32
C ASN A 853 1.01 13.33 -32.16
N ILE A 854 1.89 13.67 -31.22
CA ILE A 854 1.58 14.59 -30.13
C ILE A 854 2.38 15.85 -30.42
N THR A 855 1.67 16.96 -30.67
CA THR A 855 2.28 18.23 -31.10
C THR A 855 1.96 19.36 -30.13
N GLY A 856 2.79 20.40 -30.15
CA GLY A 856 2.71 21.53 -29.26
C GLY A 856 3.75 21.54 -28.12
N LEU A 857 4.72 20.63 -28.18
CA LEU A 857 5.86 20.57 -27.25
C LEU A 857 7.10 21.26 -27.81
N THR A 858 7.38 21.12 -29.11
CA THR A 858 8.59 21.65 -29.73
C THR A 858 8.55 23.18 -29.76
N GLY A 859 9.56 23.80 -29.15
CA GLY A 859 9.69 25.26 -29.05
C GLY A 859 8.68 25.93 -28.13
N ALA A 860 7.79 25.22 -27.50
CA ALA A 860 6.86 25.74 -26.49
C ALA A 860 7.53 25.86 -25.11
N THR A 861 7.10 26.86 -24.34
CA THR A 861 7.38 26.92 -22.91
C THR A 861 6.38 25.98 -22.22
N LEU A 862 6.85 24.82 -21.77
CA LEU A 862 6.03 23.85 -21.05
C LEU A 862 5.44 24.49 -19.79
N GLN A 863 4.13 24.43 -19.64
CA GLN A 863 3.37 24.97 -18.51
C GLN A 863 2.47 23.90 -17.89
N PRO A 864 2.20 23.96 -16.59
CA PRO A 864 1.23 23.06 -15.96
C PRO A 864 -0.14 23.14 -16.63
N GLY A 865 -0.74 21.98 -16.88
CA GLY A 865 -2.09 21.90 -17.40
C GLY A 865 -2.29 22.43 -18.83
N MET A 866 -1.22 22.58 -19.62
CA MET A 866 -1.36 23.08 -20.99
C MET A 866 -2.08 22.10 -21.91
N SER A 867 -2.74 22.62 -22.92
CA SER A 867 -3.36 21.81 -23.98
C SER A 867 -2.35 21.45 -25.05
N LEU A 868 -2.38 20.18 -25.48
CA LEU A 868 -1.61 19.66 -26.61
C LEU A 868 -2.55 19.10 -27.67
N THR A 869 -2.05 18.92 -28.87
CA THR A 869 -2.80 18.32 -29.97
C THR A 869 -2.35 16.89 -30.20
N LEU A 870 -3.31 15.96 -30.09
CA LEU A 870 -3.16 14.57 -30.52
C LEU A 870 -3.68 14.47 -31.97
N GLN A 871 -2.78 14.27 -32.91
CA GLN A 871 -3.14 14.00 -34.30
C GLN A 871 -3.20 12.48 -34.52
N ILE A 872 -4.37 12.02 -34.93
CA ILE A 872 -4.67 10.61 -35.18
C ILE A 872 -4.70 10.37 -36.69
N THR A 873 -3.83 9.53 -37.22
CA THR A 873 -3.88 9.09 -38.61
C THR A 873 -4.38 7.65 -38.67
N ARG A 874 -5.56 7.47 -39.23
CA ARG A 874 -6.22 6.17 -39.38
C ARG A 874 -5.56 5.31 -40.46
N GLU A 875 -5.82 3.99 -40.49
CA GLU A 875 -5.31 3.07 -41.52
C GLU A 875 -5.68 3.48 -42.95
N ASN A 876 -6.84 4.11 -43.13
CA ASN A 876 -7.28 4.63 -44.42
C ASN A 876 -6.67 5.99 -44.80
N GLY A 877 -5.75 6.52 -44.02
CA GLY A 877 -5.07 7.78 -44.21
C GLY A 877 -5.85 9.01 -43.73
N LYS A 878 -7.08 8.86 -43.20
CA LYS A 878 -7.85 9.98 -42.60
C LYS A 878 -7.10 10.52 -41.40
N GLN A 879 -6.97 11.81 -41.29
CA GLN A 879 -6.38 12.51 -40.14
C GLN A 879 -7.44 13.29 -39.37
N GLU A 880 -7.32 13.27 -38.08
CA GLU A 880 -8.15 14.06 -37.16
C GLU A 880 -7.29 14.57 -36.00
N ASN A 881 -7.59 15.74 -35.50
CA ASN A 881 -6.90 16.40 -34.40
C ASN A 881 -7.83 16.45 -33.19
N VAL A 882 -7.29 16.04 -32.06
CA VAL A 882 -7.98 15.97 -30.77
C VAL A 882 -7.17 16.78 -29.75
N GLU A 883 -7.84 17.63 -29.00
CA GLU A 883 -7.20 18.35 -27.91
C GLU A 883 -7.09 17.47 -26.68
N VAL A 884 -5.91 17.37 -26.09
CA VAL A 884 -5.62 16.64 -24.86
C VAL A 884 -4.99 17.54 -23.83
N LEU A 885 -5.26 17.28 -22.54
CA LEU A 885 -4.70 18.00 -21.40
C LEU A 885 -3.38 17.35 -20.97
N CYS A 886 -2.32 18.12 -20.93
CA CYS A 886 -1.06 17.71 -20.32
C CYS A 886 -1.22 17.69 -18.79
N ARG A 887 -1.05 16.51 -18.19
CA ARG A 887 -1.22 16.29 -16.74
C ARG A 887 0.12 16.38 -15.99
N ILE A 888 0.96 17.32 -16.40
CA ILE A 888 2.00 17.90 -15.57
C ILE A 888 1.31 19.03 -14.82
N ASP A 889 1.10 18.86 -13.52
CA ASP A 889 0.13 19.69 -12.79
C ASP A 889 0.82 20.83 -12.02
N THR A 890 2.15 20.81 -11.84
CA THR A 890 2.90 21.80 -11.08
C THR A 890 4.16 22.30 -11.80
N LEU A 891 4.66 23.47 -11.41
CA LEU A 891 5.91 24.04 -11.97
C LEU A 891 7.13 23.17 -11.67
N ASN A 892 7.19 22.55 -10.49
CA ASN A 892 8.27 21.64 -10.16
C ASN A 892 8.25 20.39 -11.03
N GLU A 893 7.07 19.83 -11.30
CA GLU A 893 6.92 18.69 -12.22
C GLU A 893 7.38 19.05 -13.65
N VAL A 894 7.21 20.30 -14.08
CA VAL A 894 7.76 20.79 -15.36
C VAL A 894 9.29 20.69 -15.36
N GLU A 895 9.95 21.10 -14.29
CA GLU A 895 11.42 21.02 -14.19
C GLU A 895 11.89 19.56 -14.12
N TYR A 896 11.16 18.70 -13.41
CA TYR A 896 11.45 17.26 -13.37
C TYR A 896 11.35 16.63 -14.76
N PHE A 897 10.28 16.92 -15.48
CA PHE A 897 10.07 16.40 -16.83
C PHE A 897 11.17 16.89 -17.81
N LYS A 898 11.55 18.17 -17.74
CA LYS A 898 12.67 18.75 -18.53
C LYS A 898 14.00 18.05 -18.28
N ALA A 899 14.25 17.63 -17.04
CA ALA A 899 15.47 16.92 -16.67
C ALA A 899 15.47 15.43 -17.12
N GLY A 900 14.34 14.89 -17.57
CA GLY A 900 14.15 13.48 -17.89
C GLY A 900 13.59 12.66 -16.72
N GLY A 901 13.23 13.30 -15.61
CA GLY A 901 12.65 12.71 -14.42
C GLY A 901 13.15 13.39 -13.14
N ILE A 902 12.45 13.13 -12.04
CA ILE A 902 12.74 13.76 -10.74
C ILE A 902 14.14 13.37 -10.21
N LEU A 903 14.52 12.09 -10.30
CA LEU A 903 15.84 11.64 -9.84
C LEU A 903 16.97 12.17 -10.71
N HIS A 904 16.74 12.31 -12.02
CA HIS A 904 17.67 12.97 -12.93
C HIS A 904 17.87 14.46 -12.55
N TYR A 905 16.77 15.13 -12.24
CA TYR A 905 16.81 16.54 -11.78
C TYR A 905 17.67 16.68 -10.52
N VAL A 906 17.40 15.83 -9.50
CA VAL A 906 18.14 15.83 -8.24
C VAL A 906 19.62 15.50 -8.45
N LEU A 907 19.89 14.45 -9.21
CA LEU A 907 21.28 14.01 -9.47
C LEU A 907 22.10 15.08 -10.21
N ARG A 908 21.49 15.77 -11.19
CA ARG A 908 22.14 16.89 -11.88
C ARG A 908 22.48 18.06 -10.93
N GLN A 909 21.59 18.38 -10.01
CA GLN A 909 21.86 19.39 -8.98
C GLN A 909 23.03 18.98 -8.07
N LEU A 910 23.06 17.71 -7.63
CA LEU A 910 24.11 17.18 -6.78
C LEU A 910 25.47 17.07 -7.48
N ILE A 911 25.49 16.83 -8.79
CA ILE A 911 26.73 16.85 -9.60
C ILE A 911 27.24 18.30 -9.79
N ALA A 912 26.33 19.26 -9.97
CA ALA A 912 26.67 20.67 -10.22
C ALA A 912 27.12 21.43 -8.95
N SER A 913 26.69 21.00 -7.75
CA SER A 913 27.08 21.56 -6.46
C SER A 913 28.43 21.03 -5.98
#